data_d01c442f2a6986f868acff478a2d6e5f
#
_entry.id   d01c442f2a6986f868acff478a2d6e5f
#
_cell.length_a   1.000
_cell.length_b   1.000
_cell.length_c   1.000
_cell.angle_alpha   90.00
_cell.angle_beta   90.00
_cell.angle_gamma   90.00
#
_symmetry.space_group_name_H-M   'P 1'
#
loop_
_entity.id
_entity.type
_entity.pdbx_description
1 polymer ?
#
loop_
_entity_poly.entity_id
_entity_poly.type
_entity_poly.pdbx_seq_one_letter_code
_entity_poly.pdbx_strand_id
1 'polypeptide(L)'
;MIFFQQFYLDKEKDIAVDLCMEGDRLFYTIRTPNHHTGNLITNLARLCGLETTEDDHGLKVIRDEIPCYYDGDNRKMYILRLGNTKIANIFPDGRVELKASIPAISKTLMSQTREYKLGVAKTIVKTYIRSECKFRTDLHTHMNGNLPPDALIALGIVRQLRYPYYYIKKLGLRCDLSQTAKLEERRTAAEKELGETGLTGKHRDRRIDDHTFINFAELILGNPADAQYNIDRIRNSLTIPKDGQAVFADLEKVYLYRYVFTKGVPAEDPFSGINLALIPDREVLAYAEQMRRDRETERFGSNTLYQDLLLWIAREYRRRGIEYAEISDTALLNRELFAARLREIHEVMPAVTRETGVMLRFLAGIRRIPLTIIRDRITPNDYLADNLQILRAIAGDPYVAGSDIIGEEINSIMELRAVIRELVRIAGEHEGFVIRIHAGENDSLRDNVANSIDCVKDALAPGQQMPALRIGHGLYTCDLKTARGKKLLEDIKELGVTLEFQITSNVRLNNLSRLDNHPLRMYLRAGIACVQGTDGGALYGTDSIDEELSLEKLLGLSFEELKKMRRADDWILQRSRQVFEQRMEAFREACGAGDAEKWYRRRLEETPRITQDLWKESGRIDAAEELKELIAPLPEGLFPVVVAGGSFNHSGHRTVIRSEDLEMIDRLLDTLDPAKVFFVIGHSLTGLEGRLAERNRGRFRIVAIVPTRISRAEKKRLQEAGVSVRISIESSGMGLYKSFAYEIFKRMNSVLLAFDGNAPAMNLIQEARNGRGRCDIFLNPRSRGLSVKAKLLEGYVHPLNGTDQIAEAVKKLR
;
A
#
# COMPACT_ATOMS: atom_id res chain seq x y z
N MET A 1 -29.08 29.36 -6.01
CA MET A 1 -28.47 28.17 -6.63
C MET A 1 -29.35 26.97 -6.32
N ILE A 2 -29.76 26.22 -7.31
CA ILE A 2 -30.56 25.02 -7.12
C ILE A 2 -29.68 23.82 -7.43
N PHE A 3 -29.54 22.92 -6.46
CA PHE A 3 -28.86 21.65 -6.69
C PHE A 3 -29.62 20.86 -7.73
N PHE A 4 -28.87 20.38 -8.75
CA PHE A 4 -29.47 19.69 -9.88
C PHE A 4 -29.21 18.18 -9.78
N GLN A 5 -27.95 17.79 -9.61
CA GLN A 5 -27.53 16.39 -9.49
C GLN A 5 -26.09 16.27 -9.00
N GLN A 6 -25.75 15.10 -8.49
CA GLN A 6 -24.40 14.72 -8.15
C GLN A 6 -24.00 13.40 -8.82
N PHE A 7 -22.76 13.31 -9.26
CA PHE A 7 -22.16 12.05 -9.68
C PHE A 7 -20.68 11.98 -9.26
N TYR A 8 -20.10 10.78 -9.25
CA TYR A 8 -18.73 10.59 -8.83
C TYR A 8 -17.80 10.41 -10.05
N LEU A 9 -16.72 11.18 -10.05
CA LEU A 9 -15.60 10.98 -10.96
C LEU A 9 -14.71 9.85 -10.47
N ASP A 10 -14.57 9.74 -9.15
CA ASP A 10 -13.84 8.67 -8.49
C ASP A 10 -14.53 8.35 -7.16
N LYS A 11 -15.21 7.21 -7.10
CA LYS A 11 -15.90 6.76 -5.89
C LYS A 11 -14.96 6.35 -4.77
N GLU A 12 -13.79 5.79 -5.12
CA GLU A 12 -12.81 5.36 -4.12
C GLU A 12 -12.18 6.56 -3.39
N LYS A 13 -11.90 7.62 -4.14
CA LYS A 13 -11.29 8.85 -3.63
C LYS A 13 -12.31 9.90 -3.22
N ASP A 14 -13.58 9.57 -3.30
CA ASP A 14 -14.69 10.46 -2.98
C ASP A 14 -14.67 11.79 -3.75
N ILE A 15 -14.28 11.72 -5.03
CA ILE A 15 -14.25 12.89 -5.89
C ILE A 15 -15.59 13.00 -6.60
N ALA A 16 -16.39 13.94 -6.14
CA ALA A 16 -17.75 14.18 -6.63
C ALA A 16 -17.81 15.42 -7.50
N VAL A 17 -18.75 15.40 -8.44
CA VAL A 17 -19.20 16.56 -9.19
C VAL A 17 -20.62 16.89 -8.75
N ASP A 18 -20.78 18.07 -8.19
CA ASP A 18 -22.09 18.64 -7.90
C ASP A 18 -22.50 19.54 -9.08
N LEU A 19 -23.68 19.29 -9.61
CA LEU A 19 -24.29 20.09 -10.67
C LEU A 19 -25.33 21.03 -10.06
N CYS A 20 -25.22 22.31 -10.35
CA CYS A 20 -26.12 23.33 -9.82
C CYS A 20 -26.61 24.24 -10.95
N MET A 21 -27.92 24.56 -10.94
CA MET A 21 -28.49 25.54 -11.83
C MET A 21 -28.52 26.94 -11.19
N GLU A 22 -28.09 27.94 -11.95
CA GLU A 22 -28.24 29.36 -11.64
C GLU A 22 -28.93 30.03 -12.79
N GLY A 23 -30.24 30.26 -12.67
CA GLY A 23 -31.09 30.61 -13.84
C GLY A 23 -31.09 29.49 -14.86
N ASP A 24 -30.73 29.79 -16.09
CA ASP A 24 -30.65 28.79 -17.20
C ASP A 24 -29.25 28.25 -17.41
N ARG A 25 -28.31 28.62 -16.57
CA ARG A 25 -26.87 28.24 -16.66
C ARG A 25 -26.58 27.08 -15.72
N LEU A 26 -25.88 26.08 -16.21
CA LEU A 26 -25.45 24.93 -15.42
C LEU A 26 -24.01 25.10 -14.99
N PHE A 27 -23.77 24.99 -13.71
CA PHE A 27 -22.44 25.02 -13.08
C PHE A 27 -22.08 23.65 -12.53
N TYR A 28 -20.79 23.37 -12.50
CA TYR A 28 -20.27 22.22 -11.80
C TYR A 28 -19.32 22.64 -10.69
N THR A 29 -19.27 21.84 -9.65
CA THR A 29 -18.26 21.93 -8.59
C THR A 29 -17.66 20.57 -8.39
N ILE A 30 -16.36 20.41 -8.65
CA ILE A 30 -15.63 19.20 -8.32
C ILE A 30 -15.07 19.36 -6.92
N ARG A 31 -15.47 18.47 -6.05
CA ARG A 31 -15.07 18.49 -4.64
C ARG A 31 -14.72 17.11 -4.12
N THR A 32 -13.99 17.09 -3.02
CA THR A 32 -13.71 15.90 -2.25
C THR A 32 -13.70 16.24 -0.76
N PRO A 33 -14.30 15.40 0.08
CA PRO A 33 -14.20 15.57 1.54
C PRO A 33 -12.82 15.21 2.08
N ASN A 34 -11.95 14.62 1.28
CA ASN A 34 -10.64 14.15 1.71
C ASN A 34 -9.56 15.21 1.48
N HIS A 35 -8.86 15.60 2.54
CA HIS A 35 -7.79 16.59 2.47
C HIS A 35 -6.65 16.20 1.51
N HIS A 36 -6.29 14.95 1.45
CA HIS A 36 -5.25 14.46 0.53
C HIS A 36 -5.70 14.55 -0.94
N THR A 37 -6.97 14.31 -1.21
CA THR A 37 -7.52 14.47 -2.56
C THR A 37 -7.81 15.91 -2.93
N GLY A 38 -7.91 16.84 -1.99
CA GLY A 38 -7.94 18.29 -2.26
C GLY A 38 -6.71 18.75 -3.05
N ASN A 39 -5.58 18.10 -2.85
CA ASN A 39 -4.36 18.35 -3.61
C ASN A 39 -4.41 17.72 -5.01
N LEU A 40 -5.10 16.59 -5.17
CA LEU A 40 -5.39 16.02 -6.48
C LEU A 40 -6.30 17.00 -7.28
N ILE A 41 -7.28 17.63 -6.63
CA ILE A 41 -8.11 18.68 -7.24
C ILE A 41 -7.26 19.86 -7.70
N THR A 42 -6.35 20.34 -6.86
CA THR A 42 -5.44 21.43 -7.22
C THR A 42 -4.52 21.06 -8.40
N ASN A 43 -4.00 19.84 -8.38
CA ASN A 43 -3.17 19.33 -9.47
C ASN A 43 -3.97 19.15 -10.76
N LEU A 44 -5.18 18.62 -10.65
CA LEU A 44 -6.11 18.46 -11.77
C LEU A 44 -6.45 19.82 -12.39
N ALA A 45 -6.78 20.80 -11.56
CA ALA A 45 -7.07 22.17 -12.01
C ALA A 45 -5.90 22.77 -12.79
N ARG A 46 -4.69 22.68 -12.22
CA ARG A 46 -3.47 23.18 -12.87
C ARG A 46 -3.20 22.49 -14.22
N LEU A 47 -3.34 21.17 -14.27
CA LEU A 47 -3.12 20.41 -15.51
C LEU A 47 -4.16 20.72 -16.59
N CYS A 48 -5.37 21.08 -16.19
CA CYS A 48 -6.46 21.46 -17.10
C CYS A 48 -6.51 22.95 -17.41
N GLY A 49 -5.63 23.78 -16.82
CA GLY A 49 -5.67 25.23 -16.97
C GLY A 49 -6.87 25.88 -16.26
N LEU A 50 -7.38 25.25 -15.20
CA LEU A 50 -8.52 25.72 -14.42
C LEU A 50 -8.04 26.33 -13.11
N GLU A 51 -8.84 27.23 -12.55
CA GLU A 51 -8.61 27.80 -11.24
C GLU A 51 -9.28 27.00 -10.14
N THR A 52 -8.72 27.02 -8.93
CA THR A 52 -9.37 26.48 -7.74
C THR A 52 -9.89 27.60 -6.86
N THR A 53 -11.06 27.42 -6.32
CA THR A 53 -11.64 28.26 -5.27
C THR A 53 -11.72 27.44 -3.97
N GLU A 54 -12.09 28.10 -2.89
CA GLU A 54 -12.38 27.44 -1.62
C GLU A 54 -13.89 27.39 -1.41
N ASP A 55 -14.39 26.24 -0.99
CA ASP A 55 -15.79 26.10 -0.59
C ASP A 55 -16.02 26.68 0.84
N ASP A 56 -17.27 26.69 1.29
CA ASP A 56 -17.66 27.21 2.63
C ASP A 56 -16.94 26.50 3.79
N HIS A 57 -16.27 25.39 3.53
CA HIS A 57 -15.49 24.62 4.49
C HIS A 57 -13.96 24.78 4.31
N GLY A 58 -13.53 25.73 3.47
CA GLY A 58 -12.11 26.00 3.17
C GLY A 58 -11.44 24.89 2.36
N LEU A 59 -12.22 24.04 1.66
CA LEU A 59 -11.69 23.01 0.78
C LEU A 59 -11.48 23.55 -0.62
N LYS A 60 -10.37 23.17 -1.23
CA LYS A 60 -10.13 23.47 -2.64
C LYS A 60 -11.12 22.72 -3.52
N VAL A 61 -11.80 23.46 -4.37
CA VAL A 61 -12.75 22.96 -5.35
C VAL A 61 -12.46 23.54 -6.73
N ILE A 62 -12.86 22.85 -7.79
CA ILE A 62 -12.92 23.40 -9.15
C ILE A 62 -14.38 23.72 -9.43
N ARG A 63 -14.66 24.97 -9.73
CA ARG A 63 -16.01 25.41 -10.08
C ARG A 63 -15.96 26.22 -11.37
N ASP A 64 -16.81 25.84 -12.31
CA ASP A 64 -16.97 26.56 -13.57
C ASP A 64 -18.34 26.30 -14.20
N GLU A 65 -18.68 27.03 -15.23
CA GLU A 65 -19.89 26.89 -16.02
C GLU A 65 -19.73 25.77 -17.05
N ILE A 66 -20.80 24.97 -17.27
CA ILE A 66 -20.80 23.95 -18.30
C ILE A 66 -21.46 24.54 -19.58
N PRO A 67 -20.71 24.62 -20.69
CA PRO A 67 -21.27 25.09 -21.93
C PRO A 67 -22.46 24.26 -22.41
N CYS A 68 -23.50 24.97 -22.88
CA CYS A 68 -24.68 24.36 -23.48
C CYS A 68 -24.47 24.13 -24.98
N TYR A 69 -24.89 22.96 -25.45
CA TYR A 69 -24.87 22.55 -26.84
C TYR A 69 -26.25 22.05 -27.26
N TYR A 70 -26.49 22.01 -28.56
CA TYR A 70 -27.64 21.35 -29.15
C TYR A 70 -27.14 20.23 -30.04
N ASP A 71 -27.75 19.04 -29.95
CA ASP A 71 -27.42 17.91 -30.81
C ASP A 71 -28.07 18.07 -32.21
N GLY A 72 -27.83 17.07 -33.08
CA GLY A 72 -28.39 17.08 -34.44
C GLY A 72 -29.91 17.07 -34.50
N ASP A 73 -30.60 16.68 -33.43
CA ASP A 73 -32.05 16.71 -33.27
C ASP A 73 -32.54 17.97 -32.54
N ASN A 74 -31.69 18.97 -32.38
CA ASN A 74 -31.92 20.22 -31.67
C ASN A 74 -32.30 20.05 -30.19
N ARG A 75 -31.82 18.95 -29.55
CA ARG A 75 -32.01 18.70 -28.11
C ARG A 75 -30.88 19.33 -27.32
N LYS A 76 -31.25 20.05 -26.26
CA LYS A 76 -30.29 20.69 -25.34
C LYS A 76 -29.43 19.67 -24.61
N MET A 77 -28.12 19.88 -24.59
CA MET A 77 -27.16 19.04 -23.93
C MET A 77 -26.01 19.89 -23.37
N TYR A 78 -25.51 19.54 -22.21
CA TYR A 78 -24.34 20.17 -21.60
C TYR A 78 -23.14 19.19 -21.66
N ILE A 79 -21.97 19.71 -21.99
CA ILE A 79 -20.77 18.88 -22.10
C ILE A 79 -19.76 19.36 -21.05
N LEU A 80 -19.61 18.58 -19.96
CA LEU A 80 -18.57 18.82 -18.99
C LEU A 80 -17.21 18.38 -19.54
N ARG A 81 -16.27 19.31 -19.53
CA ARG A 81 -14.87 19.07 -19.91
C ARG A 81 -13.93 19.52 -18.80
N LEU A 82 -12.82 18.80 -18.65
CA LEU A 82 -11.67 19.24 -17.87
C LEU A 82 -10.48 19.34 -18.83
N GLY A 83 -10.10 20.57 -19.15
CA GLY A 83 -9.18 20.83 -20.25
C GLY A 83 -9.74 20.27 -21.56
N ASN A 84 -8.96 19.48 -22.26
CA ASN A 84 -9.37 18.83 -23.51
C ASN A 84 -10.17 17.53 -23.33
N THR A 85 -10.27 17.03 -22.10
CA THR A 85 -10.92 15.75 -21.81
C THR A 85 -12.40 15.93 -21.57
N LYS A 86 -13.23 15.24 -22.34
CA LYS A 86 -14.67 15.17 -22.16
C LYS A 86 -14.99 14.21 -21.00
N ILE A 87 -15.61 14.73 -19.96
CA ILE A 87 -15.92 14.00 -18.74
C ILE A 87 -17.31 13.39 -18.79
N ALA A 88 -18.30 14.20 -19.14
CA ALA A 88 -19.69 13.77 -19.15
C ALA A 88 -20.52 14.53 -20.16
N ASN A 89 -21.56 13.88 -20.65
CA ASN A 89 -22.75 14.54 -21.22
C ASN A 89 -23.80 14.63 -20.11
N ILE A 90 -24.42 15.80 -20.00
CA ILE A 90 -25.47 16.08 -19.02
C ILE A 90 -26.71 16.57 -19.78
N PHE A 91 -27.84 15.98 -19.48
CA PHE A 91 -29.10 16.29 -20.16
C PHE A 91 -30.05 17.05 -19.22
N PRO A 92 -30.98 17.87 -19.76
CA PRO A 92 -31.91 18.62 -18.94
C PRO A 92 -32.82 17.76 -18.05
N ASP A 93 -33.02 16.50 -18.40
CA ASP A 93 -33.79 15.49 -17.62
C ASP A 93 -33.00 14.93 -16.41
N GLY A 94 -31.78 15.40 -16.20
CA GLY A 94 -30.93 14.94 -15.12
C GLY A 94 -30.04 13.75 -15.46
N ARG A 95 -30.19 13.16 -16.64
CA ARG A 95 -29.34 12.03 -17.05
C ARG A 95 -27.92 12.47 -17.29
N VAL A 96 -26.97 11.72 -16.74
CA VAL A 96 -25.53 11.95 -16.89
C VAL A 96 -24.88 10.74 -17.54
N GLU A 97 -24.23 10.94 -18.66
CA GLU A 97 -23.43 9.92 -19.36
C GLU A 97 -21.96 10.17 -19.12
N LEU A 98 -21.34 9.43 -18.20
CA LEU A 98 -19.91 9.51 -17.95
C LEU A 98 -19.12 8.99 -19.15
N LYS A 99 -18.11 9.78 -19.56
CA LYS A 99 -17.18 9.44 -20.65
C LYS A 99 -15.76 9.20 -20.11
N ALA A 100 -15.42 9.80 -18.95
CA ALA A 100 -14.16 9.58 -18.26
C ALA A 100 -14.32 9.76 -16.75
N SER A 101 -13.41 9.18 -15.99
CA SER A 101 -13.31 9.33 -14.54
C SER A 101 -11.95 9.94 -14.15
N ILE A 102 -11.79 10.37 -12.91
CA ILE A 102 -10.51 10.95 -12.45
C ILE A 102 -9.32 10.00 -12.58
N PRO A 103 -9.39 8.69 -12.26
CA PRO A 103 -8.29 7.78 -12.54
C PRO A 103 -7.94 7.71 -14.02
N ALA A 104 -8.94 7.67 -14.91
CA ALA A 104 -8.71 7.73 -16.34
C ALA A 104 -8.16 9.10 -16.77
N ILE A 105 -8.67 10.19 -16.19
CA ILE A 105 -8.17 11.54 -16.40
C ILE A 105 -6.73 11.67 -15.89
N SER A 106 -6.46 11.24 -14.68
CA SER A 106 -5.12 11.24 -14.09
C SER A 106 -4.15 10.41 -14.94
N LYS A 107 -4.56 9.24 -15.39
CA LYS A 107 -3.82 8.41 -16.33
C LYS A 107 -3.71 9.09 -17.71
N THR A 108 -4.77 9.70 -18.20
CA THR A 108 -4.79 10.47 -19.45
C THR A 108 -3.93 11.73 -19.34
N LEU A 109 -3.97 12.45 -18.24
CA LEU A 109 -3.14 13.63 -18.00
C LEU A 109 -1.66 13.28 -17.81
N MET A 110 -1.38 12.15 -17.18
CA MET A 110 -0.03 11.59 -17.09
C MET A 110 0.41 10.99 -18.42
N SER A 111 -0.50 10.43 -19.19
CA SER A 111 -0.26 9.82 -20.50
C SER A 111 -0.52 10.76 -21.68
N GLN A 112 -1.15 11.92 -21.50
CA GLN A 112 -1.24 12.93 -22.56
C GLN A 112 0.12 13.37 -23.06
N THR A 113 1.10 13.44 -22.13
CA THR A 113 2.49 13.66 -22.50
C THR A 113 3.11 12.41 -23.11
N ARG A 114 2.69 11.22 -22.70
CA ARG A 114 3.09 9.95 -23.29
C ARG A 114 2.41 9.73 -24.64
N GLU A 115 1.10 9.95 -24.75
CA GLU A 115 0.35 9.83 -26.01
C GLU A 115 0.71 10.91 -27.00
N TYR A 116 1.03 12.12 -26.57
CA TYR A 116 1.59 13.15 -27.44
C TYR A 116 2.95 12.69 -28.01
N LYS A 117 3.77 12.01 -27.19
CA LYS A 117 5.03 11.41 -27.66
C LYS A 117 4.84 10.05 -28.32
N LEU A 118 3.86 9.25 -27.91
CA LEU A 118 3.52 7.94 -28.45
C LEU A 118 2.58 8.02 -29.65
N GLY A 119 1.64 8.96 -29.68
CA GLY A 119 0.66 9.16 -30.75
C GLY A 119 1.27 9.72 -32.02
N VAL A 120 2.41 10.38 -31.91
CA VAL A 120 3.18 10.87 -33.07
C VAL A 120 4.07 9.77 -33.68
N ALA A 121 4.13 8.61 -33.16
CA ALA A 121 4.57 7.33 -33.68
C ALA A 121 5.34 6.55 -32.59
N LYS A 122 5.18 5.25 -32.56
CA LYS A 122 6.08 4.29 -31.88
C LYS A 122 7.58 4.60 -32.15
N THR A 123 7.87 5.36 -33.17
CA THR A 123 9.20 5.87 -33.55
C THR A 123 9.73 6.94 -32.59
N ILE A 124 8.86 7.82 -32.05
CA ILE A 124 9.29 8.84 -31.09
C ILE A 124 9.55 8.24 -29.71
N VAL A 125 8.78 7.24 -29.31
CA VAL A 125 9.08 6.50 -28.07
C VAL A 125 10.40 5.78 -28.19
N LYS A 126 10.71 5.15 -29.33
CA LYS A 126 12.03 4.56 -29.57
C LYS A 126 13.13 5.61 -29.56
N THR A 127 12.90 6.79 -30.09
CA THR A 127 13.86 7.89 -30.10
C THR A 127 14.02 8.53 -28.72
N TYR A 128 12.91 8.68 -27.99
CA TYR A 128 12.93 9.14 -26.60
C TYR A 128 13.62 8.11 -25.68
N ILE A 129 13.30 6.84 -25.84
CA ILE A 129 13.93 5.71 -25.14
C ILE A 129 15.44 5.62 -25.44
N ARG A 130 15.93 6.19 -26.51
CA ARG A 130 17.37 6.28 -26.86
C ARG A 130 17.99 7.60 -26.43
N SER A 131 17.25 8.51 -25.75
CA SER A 131 17.81 9.77 -25.31
C SER A 131 18.86 9.57 -24.20
N GLU A 132 19.78 10.52 -24.07
CA GLU A 132 20.81 10.50 -23.02
C GLU A 132 20.22 10.55 -21.60
N CYS A 133 18.96 10.93 -21.47
CA CYS A 133 18.25 11.00 -20.20
C CYS A 133 17.48 9.74 -19.84
N LYS A 134 17.42 8.75 -20.71
CA LYS A 134 16.69 7.52 -20.46
C LYS A 134 17.24 6.76 -19.27
N PHE A 135 16.37 6.42 -18.33
CA PHE A 135 16.70 5.51 -17.25
C PHE A 135 16.73 4.06 -17.75
N ARG A 136 17.70 3.30 -17.28
CA ARG A 136 17.89 1.88 -17.65
C ARG A 136 17.60 0.96 -16.48
N THR A 137 17.19 1.52 -15.33
CA THR A 137 16.93 0.74 -14.14
C THR A 137 15.52 1.01 -13.58
N ASP A 138 15.00 0.04 -12.85
CA ASP A 138 13.92 0.20 -11.88
C ASP A 138 14.47 -0.22 -10.53
N LEU A 139 14.87 0.76 -9.72
CA LEU A 139 15.57 0.52 -8.46
C LEU A 139 14.63 0.41 -7.27
N HIS A 140 13.34 0.70 -7.45
CA HIS A 140 12.36 0.62 -6.38
C HIS A 140 11.06 0.02 -6.88
N THR A 141 10.93 -1.28 -6.70
CA THR A 141 9.74 -2.03 -7.07
C THR A 141 9.55 -3.25 -6.18
N HIS A 142 8.33 -3.79 -6.16
CA HIS A 142 7.94 -4.93 -5.33
C HIS A 142 7.48 -6.11 -6.17
N MET A 143 7.78 -7.33 -5.73
CA MET A 143 7.42 -8.57 -6.45
C MET A 143 5.92 -8.69 -6.72
N ASN A 144 5.09 -8.15 -5.85
CA ASN A 144 3.63 -8.19 -5.97
C ASN A 144 3.06 -6.97 -6.70
N GLY A 145 3.59 -6.59 -7.84
CA GLY A 145 3.07 -5.43 -8.57
C GLY A 145 3.67 -5.20 -9.95
N ASN A 146 4.47 -6.14 -10.45
CA ASN A 146 5.27 -5.92 -11.66
C ASN A 146 4.61 -6.36 -12.96
N LEU A 147 3.79 -7.41 -12.94
CA LEU A 147 3.18 -7.95 -14.14
C LEU A 147 1.84 -7.29 -14.46
N PRO A 148 1.57 -6.98 -15.73
CA PRO A 148 0.27 -6.47 -16.14
C PRO A 148 -0.83 -7.52 -15.91
N PRO A 149 -2.07 -7.09 -15.67
CA PRO A 149 -3.18 -7.98 -15.40
C PRO A 149 -3.39 -9.06 -16.45
N ASP A 150 -3.21 -8.74 -17.73
CA ASP A 150 -3.42 -9.69 -18.82
C ASP A 150 -2.40 -10.84 -18.79
N ALA A 151 -1.15 -10.52 -18.45
CA ALA A 151 -0.12 -11.55 -18.24
C ALA A 151 -0.45 -12.43 -17.02
N LEU A 152 -0.97 -11.84 -15.93
CA LEU A 152 -1.37 -12.60 -14.75
C LEU A 152 -2.58 -13.50 -15.02
N ILE A 153 -3.58 -13.01 -15.75
CA ILE A 153 -4.76 -13.79 -16.15
C ILE A 153 -4.33 -14.96 -17.03
N ALA A 154 -3.50 -14.69 -18.03
CA ALA A 154 -2.94 -15.76 -18.88
C ALA A 154 -2.18 -16.80 -18.06
N LEU A 155 -1.32 -16.37 -17.14
CA LEU A 155 -0.57 -17.22 -16.23
C LEU A 155 -1.52 -18.06 -15.34
N GLY A 156 -2.57 -17.44 -14.82
CA GLY A 156 -3.62 -18.11 -14.06
C GLY A 156 -4.31 -19.23 -14.84
N ILE A 157 -4.62 -18.97 -16.11
CA ILE A 157 -5.23 -19.97 -17.00
C ILE A 157 -4.24 -21.11 -17.30
N VAL A 158 -3.06 -20.80 -17.82
CA VAL A 158 -2.12 -21.83 -18.29
C VAL A 158 -1.51 -22.65 -17.15
N ARG A 159 -1.30 -22.04 -15.98
CA ARG A 159 -0.85 -22.72 -14.76
C ARG A 159 -2.00 -23.32 -13.96
N GLN A 160 -3.25 -23.11 -14.37
CA GLN A 160 -4.45 -23.59 -13.71
C GLN A 160 -4.46 -23.26 -12.21
N LEU A 161 -4.17 -22.01 -11.87
CA LEU A 161 -4.05 -21.58 -10.48
C LEU A 161 -5.38 -21.74 -9.75
N ARG A 162 -5.32 -22.01 -8.45
CA ARG A 162 -6.49 -22.00 -7.59
C ARG A 162 -7.00 -20.58 -7.41
N TYR A 163 -8.27 -20.32 -7.74
CA TYR A 163 -8.90 -19.02 -7.56
C TYR A 163 -9.92 -19.08 -6.43
N PRO A 164 -9.70 -18.35 -5.30
CA PRO A 164 -10.52 -18.46 -4.11
C PRO A 164 -11.95 -17.94 -4.29
N TYR A 165 -12.90 -18.64 -3.70
CA TYR A 165 -14.32 -18.28 -3.71
C TYR A 165 -14.58 -16.88 -3.11
N TYR A 166 -13.76 -16.47 -2.16
CA TYR A 166 -13.80 -15.10 -1.62
C TYR A 166 -13.76 -14.04 -2.73
N TYR A 167 -12.82 -14.17 -3.68
CA TYR A 167 -12.69 -13.21 -4.77
C TYR A 167 -13.79 -13.39 -5.81
N ILE A 168 -14.27 -14.62 -6.05
CA ILE A 168 -15.43 -14.86 -6.93
C ILE A 168 -16.65 -14.08 -6.44
N LYS A 169 -16.99 -14.21 -5.16
CA LYS A 169 -18.09 -13.47 -4.53
C LYS A 169 -17.87 -11.97 -4.58
N LYS A 170 -16.69 -11.53 -4.17
CA LYS A 170 -16.39 -10.11 -4.03
C LYS A 170 -16.37 -9.36 -5.36
N LEU A 171 -15.92 -10.01 -6.43
CA LEU A 171 -15.92 -9.48 -7.77
C LEU A 171 -17.26 -9.69 -8.51
N GLY A 172 -18.15 -10.49 -7.96
CA GLY A 172 -19.38 -10.88 -8.65
C GLY A 172 -19.08 -11.61 -9.96
N LEU A 173 -18.11 -12.53 -9.92
CA LEU A 173 -17.81 -13.38 -11.08
C LEU A 173 -18.95 -14.34 -11.33
N ARG A 174 -19.19 -14.62 -12.58
CA ARG A 174 -20.27 -15.50 -13.02
C ARG A 174 -19.77 -16.94 -13.13
N CYS A 175 -20.45 -17.82 -12.45
CA CYS A 175 -20.21 -19.27 -12.51
C CYS A 175 -21.44 -19.95 -13.11
N ASP A 176 -21.22 -20.96 -13.93
CA ASP A 176 -22.31 -21.81 -14.39
C ASP A 176 -22.77 -22.78 -13.29
N LEU A 177 -23.77 -23.62 -13.58
CA LEU A 177 -24.34 -24.56 -12.61
C LEU A 177 -23.32 -25.62 -12.16
N SER A 178 -22.45 -26.09 -13.06
CA SER A 178 -21.42 -27.08 -12.75
C SER A 178 -20.34 -26.50 -11.85
N GLN A 179 -19.88 -25.29 -12.17
CA GLN A 179 -18.90 -24.56 -11.37
C GLN A 179 -19.44 -24.25 -9.97
N THR A 180 -20.70 -23.83 -9.88
CA THR A 180 -21.38 -23.57 -8.62
C THR A 180 -21.48 -24.82 -7.76
N ALA A 181 -21.89 -25.94 -8.33
CA ALA A 181 -21.97 -27.21 -7.60
C ALA A 181 -20.60 -27.67 -7.04
N LYS A 182 -19.54 -27.55 -7.83
CA LYS A 182 -18.17 -27.83 -7.38
C LYS A 182 -17.72 -26.90 -6.24
N LEU A 183 -18.06 -25.62 -6.31
CA LEU A 183 -17.73 -24.66 -5.25
C LEU A 183 -18.48 -24.99 -3.95
N GLU A 184 -19.74 -25.42 -4.02
CA GLU A 184 -20.53 -25.85 -2.87
C GLU A 184 -19.95 -27.13 -2.22
N GLU A 185 -19.58 -28.14 -3.03
CA GLU A 185 -18.91 -29.34 -2.56
C GLU A 185 -17.61 -29.02 -1.83
N ARG A 186 -16.73 -28.21 -2.44
CA ARG A 186 -15.44 -27.78 -1.84
C ARG A 186 -15.64 -26.92 -0.60
N ARG A 187 -16.69 -26.10 -0.58
CA ARG A 187 -17.03 -25.31 0.59
C ARG A 187 -17.43 -26.20 1.77
N THR A 188 -18.24 -27.21 1.53
CA THR A 188 -18.64 -28.19 2.55
C THR A 188 -17.42 -28.92 3.11
N ALA A 189 -16.46 -29.30 2.26
CA ALA A 189 -15.19 -29.88 2.69
C ALA A 189 -14.37 -28.94 3.54
N ALA A 190 -14.21 -27.67 3.11
CA ALA A 190 -13.49 -26.64 3.86
C ALA A 190 -14.16 -26.31 5.21
N GLU A 191 -15.49 -26.30 5.27
CA GLU A 191 -16.24 -26.12 6.52
C GLU A 191 -15.99 -27.25 7.52
N LYS A 192 -15.89 -28.48 7.05
CA LYS A 192 -15.58 -29.65 7.87
C LYS A 192 -14.14 -29.59 8.39
N GLU A 193 -13.18 -29.29 7.53
CA GLU A 193 -11.76 -29.17 7.89
C GLU A 193 -11.53 -28.05 8.91
N LEU A 194 -12.15 -26.89 8.72
CA LEU A 194 -11.97 -25.70 9.58
C LEU A 194 -12.89 -25.69 10.81
N GLY A 195 -13.87 -26.61 10.89
CA GLY A 195 -14.81 -26.70 12.02
C GLY A 195 -14.14 -26.96 13.37
N GLU A 196 -12.99 -27.59 13.37
CA GLU A 196 -12.21 -27.95 14.56
C GLU A 196 -11.24 -26.83 15.01
N THR A 197 -11.05 -25.77 14.23
CA THR A 197 -10.02 -24.73 14.47
C THR A 197 -10.42 -23.66 15.51
N GLY A 198 -11.62 -23.74 16.07
CA GLY A 198 -12.12 -22.75 17.05
C GLY A 198 -12.38 -21.35 16.47
N LEU A 199 -12.25 -21.15 15.16
CA LEU A 199 -12.60 -19.92 14.47
C LEU A 199 -14.12 -19.78 14.40
N THR A 200 -14.62 -18.57 14.58
CA THR A 200 -16.07 -18.27 14.56
C THR A 200 -16.36 -16.98 13.78
N GLY A 201 -17.64 -16.84 13.36
CA GLY A 201 -18.15 -15.66 12.69
C GLY A 201 -17.43 -15.33 11.37
N LYS A 202 -17.33 -14.06 11.04
CA LYS A 202 -16.80 -13.59 9.75
C LYS A 202 -15.35 -14.03 9.46
N HIS A 203 -14.54 -14.29 10.48
CA HIS A 203 -13.19 -14.84 10.29
C HIS A 203 -13.22 -16.28 9.82
N ARG A 204 -14.14 -17.10 10.37
CA ARG A 204 -14.39 -18.45 9.91
C ARG A 204 -14.89 -18.45 8.46
N ASP A 205 -15.90 -17.63 8.17
CA ASP A 205 -16.49 -17.53 6.83
C ASP A 205 -15.43 -17.10 5.80
N ARG A 206 -14.59 -16.13 6.15
CA ARG A 206 -13.48 -15.71 5.30
C ARG A 206 -12.47 -16.83 5.06
N ARG A 207 -12.09 -17.59 6.08
CA ARG A 207 -11.19 -18.73 5.95
C ARG A 207 -11.80 -19.84 5.08
N ILE A 208 -13.08 -20.13 5.25
CA ILE A 208 -13.81 -21.09 4.40
C ILE A 208 -13.77 -20.60 2.95
N ASP A 209 -14.11 -19.35 2.70
CA ASP A 209 -14.10 -18.77 1.35
C ASP A 209 -12.69 -18.74 0.72
N ASP A 210 -11.63 -18.56 1.52
CA ASP A 210 -10.23 -18.61 1.06
C ASP A 210 -9.78 -20.05 0.72
N HIS A 211 -10.31 -21.08 1.42
CA HIS A 211 -9.99 -22.49 1.17
C HIS A 211 -10.90 -23.12 0.12
N THR A 212 -12.05 -22.53 -0.15
CA THR A 212 -12.91 -22.88 -1.27
C THR A 212 -12.39 -22.24 -2.54
N PHE A 213 -12.08 -23.03 -3.57
CA PHE A 213 -11.50 -22.52 -4.80
C PHE A 213 -12.02 -23.26 -6.04
N ILE A 214 -11.88 -22.63 -7.18
CA ILE A 214 -12.02 -23.24 -8.50
C ILE A 214 -10.69 -23.08 -9.26
N ASN A 215 -10.43 -23.99 -10.20
CA ASN A 215 -9.31 -23.85 -11.11
C ASN A 215 -9.56 -22.63 -12.03
N PHE A 216 -8.54 -21.78 -12.20
CA PHE A 216 -8.66 -20.54 -12.98
C PHE A 216 -9.02 -20.80 -14.44
N ALA A 217 -8.41 -21.83 -15.05
CA ALA A 217 -8.78 -22.26 -16.41
C ALA A 217 -10.23 -22.72 -16.47
N GLU A 218 -10.70 -23.48 -15.50
CA GLU A 218 -12.10 -23.91 -15.42
C GLU A 218 -13.05 -22.71 -15.25
N LEU A 219 -12.69 -21.74 -14.40
CA LEU A 219 -13.49 -20.51 -14.19
C LEU A 219 -13.69 -19.72 -15.50
N ILE A 220 -12.67 -19.68 -16.35
CA ILE A 220 -12.70 -18.89 -17.59
C ILE A 220 -13.13 -19.73 -18.78
N LEU A 221 -12.47 -20.86 -19.05
CA LEU A 221 -12.69 -21.65 -20.27
C LEU A 221 -13.88 -22.59 -20.14
N GLY A 222 -14.22 -23.01 -18.92
CA GLY A 222 -15.40 -23.86 -18.64
C GLY A 222 -16.73 -23.12 -18.72
N ASN A 223 -16.72 -21.79 -18.74
CA ASN A 223 -17.91 -20.94 -18.92
C ASN A 223 -17.69 -19.91 -20.05
N PRO A 224 -17.68 -20.33 -21.32
CA PRO A 224 -17.41 -19.43 -22.45
C PRO A 224 -18.38 -18.25 -22.56
N ALA A 225 -19.62 -18.40 -22.10
CA ALA A 225 -20.63 -17.34 -22.15
C ALA A 225 -20.26 -16.12 -21.28
N ASP A 226 -19.61 -16.34 -20.17
CA ASP A 226 -19.22 -15.29 -19.21
C ASP A 226 -17.70 -15.05 -19.15
N ALA A 227 -16.92 -15.76 -19.96
CA ALA A 227 -15.46 -15.72 -19.93
C ALA A 227 -14.93 -14.29 -20.06
N GLN A 228 -15.39 -13.49 -21.02
CA GLN A 228 -14.97 -12.11 -21.21
C GLN A 228 -15.37 -11.25 -20.01
N TYR A 229 -16.59 -11.40 -19.51
CA TYR A 229 -17.04 -10.68 -18.31
C TYR A 229 -16.14 -10.98 -17.11
N ASN A 230 -15.82 -12.25 -16.86
CA ASN A 230 -14.96 -12.65 -15.76
C ASN A 230 -13.54 -12.11 -15.92
N ILE A 231 -12.96 -12.18 -17.13
CA ILE A 231 -11.64 -11.60 -17.44
C ILE A 231 -11.63 -10.10 -17.13
N ASP A 232 -12.62 -9.35 -17.58
CA ASP A 232 -12.68 -7.89 -17.37
C ASP A 232 -12.83 -7.54 -15.89
N ARG A 233 -13.63 -8.29 -15.14
CA ARG A 233 -13.76 -8.12 -13.68
C ARG A 233 -12.46 -8.41 -12.94
N ILE A 234 -11.77 -9.48 -13.29
CA ILE A 234 -10.47 -9.83 -12.69
C ILE A 234 -9.41 -8.78 -13.07
N ARG A 235 -9.33 -8.40 -14.34
CA ARG A 235 -8.43 -7.34 -14.81
C ARG A 235 -8.61 -6.04 -14.01
N ASN A 236 -9.86 -5.62 -13.85
CA ASN A 236 -10.21 -4.40 -13.13
C ASN A 236 -9.94 -4.49 -11.61
N SER A 237 -9.83 -5.69 -11.07
CA SER A 237 -9.47 -5.89 -9.67
C SER A 237 -7.96 -5.82 -9.39
N LEU A 238 -7.14 -5.98 -10.41
CA LEU A 238 -5.68 -6.02 -10.31
C LEU A 238 -5.01 -4.67 -10.61
N THR A 239 -5.69 -3.83 -11.36
CA THR A 239 -5.19 -2.50 -11.74
C THR A 239 -6.29 -1.47 -11.70
N ILE A 240 -5.96 -0.22 -12.04
CA ILE A 240 -6.96 0.81 -12.26
C ILE A 240 -7.56 0.56 -13.65
N PRO A 241 -8.88 0.32 -13.76
CA PRO A 241 -9.52 0.02 -15.02
C PRO A 241 -9.47 1.20 -16.00
N LYS A 242 -9.62 0.92 -17.29
CA LYS A 242 -9.65 1.94 -18.35
C LYS A 242 -10.83 2.92 -18.18
N ASP A 243 -11.93 2.45 -17.59
CA ASP A 243 -13.11 3.27 -17.26
C ASP A 243 -12.96 4.08 -15.97
N GLY A 244 -11.85 3.89 -15.25
CA GLY A 244 -11.48 4.64 -14.06
C GLY A 244 -12.17 4.21 -12.78
N GLN A 245 -12.90 3.11 -12.76
CA GLN A 245 -13.48 2.57 -11.52
C GLN A 245 -12.62 1.45 -10.96
N ALA A 246 -11.91 1.73 -9.88
CA ALA A 246 -11.19 0.69 -9.15
C ALA A 246 -12.19 -0.20 -8.39
N VAL A 247 -12.10 -1.50 -8.60
CA VAL A 247 -12.96 -2.50 -7.94
C VAL A 247 -12.46 -2.80 -6.54
N PHE A 248 -11.14 -2.71 -6.33
CA PHE A 248 -10.48 -2.97 -5.05
C PHE A 248 -9.62 -1.79 -4.61
N ALA A 249 -9.48 -1.64 -3.30
CA ALA A 249 -8.45 -0.80 -2.72
C ALA A 249 -7.07 -1.34 -3.04
N ASP A 250 -6.06 -0.48 -2.98
CA ASP A 250 -4.68 -0.85 -3.33
C ASP A 250 -4.17 -2.01 -2.49
N LEU A 251 -4.43 -2.00 -1.18
CA LEU A 251 -4.07 -3.12 -0.30
C LEU A 251 -4.72 -4.44 -0.73
N GLU A 252 -5.96 -4.40 -1.17
CA GLU A 252 -6.69 -5.59 -1.59
C GLU A 252 -6.19 -6.12 -2.94
N LYS A 253 -5.78 -5.22 -3.85
CA LYS A 253 -5.08 -5.59 -5.09
C LYS A 253 -3.77 -6.31 -4.79
N VAL A 254 -2.96 -5.78 -3.85
CA VAL A 254 -1.72 -6.42 -3.41
C VAL A 254 -1.99 -7.81 -2.83
N TYR A 255 -3.05 -7.97 -2.04
CA TYR A 255 -3.42 -9.29 -1.50
C TYR A 255 -3.85 -10.26 -2.60
N LEU A 256 -4.70 -9.83 -3.54
CA LEU A 256 -5.12 -10.66 -4.67
C LEU A 256 -3.91 -11.07 -5.51
N TYR A 257 -3.05 -10.12 -5.87
CA TYR A 257 -1.84 -10.38 -6.64
C TYR A 257 -0.93 -11.40 -5.92
N ARG A 258 -0.68 -11.17 -4.64
CA ARG A 258 0.18 -12.03 -3.84
C ARG A 258 -0.38 -13.44 -3.64
N TYR A 259 -1.62 -13.56 -3.22
CA TYR A 259 -2.18 -14.85 -2.80
C TYR A 259 -2.63 -15.72 -3.97
N VAL A 260 -3.08 -15.12 -5.07
CA VAL A 260 -3.52 -15.87 -6.24
C VAL A 260 -2.38 -16.13 -7.22
N PHE A 261 -1.54 -15.14 -7.47
CA PHE A 261 -0.53 -15.24 -8.53
C PHE A 261 0.88 -15.51 -8.00
N THR A 262 1.41 -14.71 -7.06
CA THR A 262 2.80 -14.90 -6.60
C THR A 262 2.98 -16.13 -5.70
N LYS A 263 2.01 -16.39 -4.83
CA LYS A 263 1.92 -17.58 -3.96
C LYS A 263 0.86 -18.57 -4.43
N GLY A 264 0.46 -18.47 -5.69
CA GLY A 264 -0.58 -19.32 -6.25
C GLY A 264 -0.20 -20.78 -6.22
N VAL A 265 -1.22 -21.63 -6.14
CA VAL A 265 -1.07 -23.09 -6.19
C VAL A 265 -1.44 -23.54 -7.61
N PRO A 266 -0.45 -23.93 -8.44
CA PRO A 266 -0.72 -24.45 -9.78
C PRO A 266 -1.32 -25.86 -9.72
N ALA A 267 -1.90 -26.32 -10.83
CA ALA A 267 -2.21 -27.74 -11.01
C ALA A 267 -0.93 -28.59 -11.04
N GLU A 268 -1.06 -29.89 -10.79
CA GLU A 268 0.06 -30.85 -10.86
C GLU A 268 0.62 -30.93 -12.28
N ASP A 269 -0.25 -30.91 -13.29
CA ASP A 269 0.13 -30.87 -14.71
C ASP A 269 -0.37 -29.57 -15.36
N PRO A 270 0.40 -28.48 -15.20
CA PRO A 270 0.08 -27.20 -15.84
C PRO A 270 0.06 -27.36 -17.37
N PHE A 271 -0.78 -26.57 -18.03
CA PHE A 271 -0.98 -26.58 -19.50
C PHE A 271 -1.74 -27.80 -20.06
N SER A 272 -1.93 -28.86 -19.30
CA SER A 272 -2.68 -30.03 -19.75
C SER A 272 -4.18 -29.73 -19.87
N GLY A 273 -4.81 -30.25 -20.94
CA GLY A 273 -6.25 -30.13 -21.18
C GLY A 273 -6.77 -28.71 -21.46
N ILE A 274 -5.90 -27.72 -21.68
CA ILE A 274 -6.28 -26.34 -21.94
C ILE A 274 -6.41 -26.08 -23.45
N ASN A 275 -7.62 -25.69 -23.88
CA ASN A 275 -7.83 -25.16 -25.22
C ASN A 275 -7.75 -23.64 -25.23
N LEU A 276 -6.58 -23.09 -25.60
CA LEU A 276 -6.36 -21.64 -25.63
C LEU A 276 -7.28 -20.88 -26.60
N ALA A 277 -7.79 -21.55 -27.65
CA ALA A 277 -8.71 -20.94 -28.59
C ALA A 277 -10.05 -20.49 -27.95
N LEU A 278 -10.36 -20.97 -26.75
CA LEU A 278 -11.53 -20.56 -25.97
C LEU A 278 -11.32 -19.26 -25.20
N ILE A 279 -10.10 -18.70 -25.16
CA ILE A 279 -9.83 -17.40 -24.54
C ILE A 279 -10.39 -16.30 -25.45
N PRO A 280 -11.46 -15.57 -25.03
CA PRO A 280 -12.08 -14.57 -25.89
C PRO A 280 -11.26 -13.26 -26.01
N ASP A 281 -10.42 -13.00 -25.01
CA ASP A 281 -9.63 -11.78 -24.94
C ASP A 281 -8.29 -11.94 -25.68
N ARG A 282 -8.06 -11.08 -26.67
CA ARG A 282 -6.91 -11.17 -27.58
C ARG A 282 -5.56 -10.92 -26.87
N GLU A 283 -5.53 -10.03 -25.87
CA GLU A 283 -4.30 -9.70 -25.14
C GLU A 283 -3.93 -10.87 -24.21
N VAL A 284 -4.91 -11.39 -23.50
CA VAL A 284 -4.74 -12.59 -22.65
C VAL A 284 -4.33 -13.81 -23.48
N LEU A 285 -4.97 -14.02 -24.64
CA LEU A 285 -4.64 -15.10 -25.55
C LEU A 285 -3.18 -14.99 -26.04
N ALA A 286 -2.74 -13.81 -26.45
CA ALA A 286 -1.38 -13.61 -26.92
C ALA A 286 -0.32 -13.95 -25.85
N TYR A 287 -0.57 -13.58 -24.58
CA TYR A 287 0.27 -13.99 -23.46
C TYR A 287 0.24 -15.50 -23.24
N ALA A 288 -0.94 -16.11 -23.24
CA ALA A 288 -1.11 -17.56 -23.01
C ALA A 288 -0.44 -18.41 -24.10
N GLU A 289 -0.56 -18.00 -25.36
CA GLU A 289 0.12 -18.67 -26.49
C GLU A 289 1.63 -18.57 -26.38
N GLN A 290 2.17 -17.41 -25.96
CA GLN A 290 3.62 -17.27 -25.75
C GLN A 290 4.08 -18.14 -24.58
N MET A 291 3.33 -18.19 -23.47
CA MET A 291 3.63 -19.05 -22.33
C MET A 291 3.63 -20.52 -22.71
N ARG A 292 2.72 -20.94 -23.61
CA ARG A 292 2.71 -22.30 -24.14
C ARG A 292 3.96 -22.58 -24.98
N ARG A 293 4.33 -21.67 -25.88
CA ARG A 293 5.58 -21.80 -26.67
C ARG A 293 6.81 -21.88 -25.77
N ASP A 294 6.87 -21.09 -24.69
CA ASP A 294 7.96 -21.18 -23.72
C ASP A 294 8.05 -22.55 -23.07
N ARG A 295 6.89 -23.13 -22.73
CA ARG A 295 6.79 -24.47 -22.14
C ARG A 295 7.29 -25.58 -23.07
N GLU A 296 7.21 -25.40 -24.38
CA GLU A 296 7.71 -26.33 -25.40
C GLU A 296 9.22 -26.22 -25.59
N THR A 297 9.89 -25.23 -24.98
CA THR A 297 11.33 -25.05 -25.09
C THR A 297 12.06 -25.85 -24.03
N GLU A 298 13.24 -26.39 -24.37
CA GLU A 298 14.14 -27.02 -23.40
C GLU A 298 14.52 -26.04 -22.27
N ARG A 299 14.63 -24.75 -22.59
CA ARG A 299 15.10 -23.71 -21.67
C ARG A 299 14.10 -23.35 -20.57
N PHE A 300 12.82 -23.30 -20.87
CA PHE A 300 11.77 -22.85 -19.93
C PHE A 300 10.68 -23.91 -19.70
N GLY A 301 10.82 -25.07 -20.32
CA GLY A 301 9.84 -26.16 -20.26
C GLY A 301 9.58 -26.70 -18.86
N SER A 302 10.57 -26.64 -17.99
CA SER A 302 10.48 -27.10 -16.59
C SER A 302 10.24 -25.98 -15.58
N ASN A 303 10.04 -24.75 -16.03
CA ASN A 303 9.85 -23.61 -15.12
C ASN A 303 8.75 -23.85 -14.08
N THR A 304 9.02 -23.45 -12.84
CA THR A 304 8.01 -23.29 -11.81
C THR A 304 7.17 -22.03 -12.08
N LEU A 305 6.10 -21.85 -11.31
CA LEU A 305 5.31 -20.61 -11.35
C LEU A 305 6.17 -19.36 -11.06
N TYR A 306 7.06 -19.45 -10.07
CA TYR A 306 7.92 -18.32 -9.71
C TYR A 306 8.94 -18.00 -10.80
N GLN A 307 9.50 -19.02 -11.44
CA GLN A 307 10.43 -18.84 -12.57
C GLN A 307 9.75 -18.22 -13.78
N ASP A 308 8.49 -18.57 -14.06
CA ASP A 308 7.71 -17.91 -15.11
C ASP A 308 7.42 -16.44 -14.77
N LEU A 309 7.11 -16.13 -13.52
CA LEU A 309 6.96 -14.73 -13.09
C LEU A 309 8.23 -13.93 -13.37
N LEU A 310 9.41 -14.47 -13.04
CA LEU A 310 10.70 -13.79 -13.30
C LEU A 310 10.97 -13.58 -14.80
N LEU A 311 10.71 -14.59 -15.62
CA LEU A 311 10.82 -14.49 -17.06
C LEU A 311 9.95 -13.38 -17.63
N TRP A 312 8.68 -13.34 -17.21
CA TRP A 312 7.74 -12.35 -17.73
C TRP A 312 8.01 -10.94 -17.21
N ILE A 313 8.44 -10.80 -15.96
CA ILE A 313 8.91 -9.51 -15.42
C ILE A 313 10.08 -8.97 -16.24
N ALA A 314 11.07 -9.82 -16.53
CA ALA A 314 12.22 -9.40 -17.33
C ALA A 314 11.83 -9.03 -18.76
N ARG A 315 10.91 -9.77 -19.39
CA ARG A 315 10.37 -9.45 -20.72
C ARG A 315 9.65 -8.11 -20.74
N GLU A 316 8.84 -7.84 -19.71
CA GLU A 316 8.14 -6.55 -19.59
C GLU A 316 9.13 -5.39 -19.40
N TYR A 317 10.20 -5.59 -18.62
CA TYR A 317 11.28 -4.61 -18.49
C TYR A 317 12.04 -4.39 -19.81
N ARG A 318 12.37 -5.45 -20.51
CA ARG A 318 13.01 -5.34 -21.85
C ARG A 318 12.17 -4.51 -22.81
N ARG A 319 10.86 -4.73 -22.87
CA ARG A 319 9.92 -3.95 -23.71
C ARG A 319 9.99 -2.45 -23.43
N ARG A 320 10.33 -2.07 -22.20
CA ARG A 320 10.44 -0.68 -21.72
C ARG A 320 11.88 -0.16 -21.76
N GLY A 321 12.84 -1.01 -22.16
CA GLY A 321 14.25 -0.66 -22.24
C GLY A 321 14.97 -0.58 -20.91
N ILE A 322 14.44 -1.21 -19.87
CA ILE A 322 15.11 -1.45 -18.59
C ILE A 322 16.08 -2.61 -18.75
N GLU A 323 17.28 -2.44 -18.23
CA GLU A 323 18.36 -3.44 -18.24
C GLU A 323 18.61 -4.05 -16.85
N TYR A 324 18.15 -3.37 -15.81
CA TYR A 324 18.40 -3.77 -14.43
C TYR A 324 17.21 -3.39 -13.53
N ALA A 325 16.81 -4.31 -12.66
CA ALA A 325 15.82 -3.99 -11.64
C ALA A 325 16.17 -4.62 -10.28
N GLU A 326 15.84 -3.88 -9.21
CA GLU A 326 15.94 -4.37 -7.83
C GLU A 326 14.55 -4.53 -7.24
N ILE A 327 14.15 -5.79 -7.10
CA ILE A 327 12.80 -6.18 -6.70
C ILE A 327 12.78 -6.53 -5.22
N SER A 328 11.96 -5.84 -4.43
CA SER A 328 11.73 -6.22 -3.04
C SER A 328 10.87 -7.47 -2.95
N ASP A 329 11.38 -8.52 -2.33
CA ASP A 329 10.66 -9.78 -2.14
C ASP A 329 10.73 -10.30 -0.70
N THR A 330 9.57 -10.38 -0.06
CA THR A 330 9.45 -10.93 1.30
C THR A 330 9.56 -12.45 1.35
N ALA A 331 9.45 -13.15 0.23
CA ALA A 331 9.57 -14.62 0.19
C ALA A 331 11.00 -15.07 0.47
N LEU A 332 12.00 -14.22 0.18
CA LEU A 332 13.41 -14.49 0.49
C LEU A 332 13.73 -14.53 1.99
N LEU A 333 12.84 -14.05 2.85
CA LEU A 333 12.98 -14.12 4.30
C LEU A 333 11.95 -15.07 4.94
N ASN A 334 11.25 -15.84 4.14
CA ASN A 334 10.37 -16.89 4.65
C ASN A 334 11.18 -18.17 4.87
N ARG A 335 11.22 -18.67 6.10
CA ARG A 335 12.04 -19.84 6.51
C ARG A 335 11.78 -21.10 5.68
N GLU A 336 10.56 -21.28 5.23
CA GLU A 336 10.19 -22.46 4.43
C GLU A 336 10.55 -22.30 2.94
N LEU A 337 10.48 -21.06 2.44
CA LEU A 337 10.55 -20.80 1.00
C LEU A 337 11.90 -20.25 0.51
N PHE A 338 12.71 -19.60 1.36
CA PHE A 338 13.88 -18.83 0.93
C PHE A 338 14.86 -19.64 0.08
N ALA A 339 15.21 -20.85 0.55
CA ALA A 339 16.20 -21.67 -0.12
C ALA A 339 15.69 -22.18 -1.48
N ALA A 340 14.42 -22.59 -1.55
CA ALA A 340 13.80 -22.99 -2.82
C ALA A 340 13.71 -21.80 -3.79
N ARG A 341 13.37 -20.60 -3.30
CA ARG A 341 13.33 -19.38 -4.13
C ARG A 341 14.70 -19.01 -4.70
N LEU A 342 15.75 -19.07 -3.90
CA LEU A 342 17.11 -18.83 -4.38
C LEU A 342 17.53 -19.87 -5.41
N ARG A 343 17.25 -21.15 -5.17
CA ARG A 343 17.49 -22.19 -6.17
C ARG A 343 16.77 -21.87 -7.49
N GLU A 344 15.46 -21.57 -7.44
CA GLU A 344 14.67 -21.23 -8.63
C GLU A 344 15.25 -20.01 -9.38
N ILE A 345 15.73 -18.99 -8.65
CA ILE A 345 16.39 -17.82 -9.23
C ILE A 345 17.69 -18.24 -9.95
N HIS A 346 18.56 -18.99 -9.28
CA HIS A 346 19.82 -19.45 -9.87
C HIS A 346 19.64 -20.32 -11.11
N GLU A 347 18.60 -21.15 -11.14
CA GLU A 347 18.27 -22.02 -12.27
C GLU A 347 17.80 -21.20 -13.50
N VAL A 348 16.90 -20.22 -13.31
CA VAL A 348 16.24 -19.55 -14.45
C VAL A 348 16.94 -18.28 -14.92
N MET A 349 17.51 -17.50 -14.01
CA MET A 349 18.02 -16.16 -14.32
C MET A 349 19.13 -16.13 -15.37
N PRO A 350 20.07 -17.09 -15.46
CA PRO A 350 21.05 -17.11 -16.54
C PRO A 350 20.40 -17.19 -17.94
N ALA A 351 19.33 -17.95 -18.08
CA ALA A 351 18.57 -18.06 -19.33
C ALA A 351 17.74 -16.80 -19.60
N VAL A 352 17.08 -16.28 -18.58
CA VAL A 352 16.29 -15.04 -18.66
C VAL A 352 17.17 -13.85 -19.06
N THR A 353 18.32 -13.66 -18.40
CA THR A 353 19.23 -12.56 -18.70
C THR A 353 19.78 -12.67 -20.12
N ARG A 354 20.11 -13.89 -20.57
CA ARG A 354 20.59 -14.13 -21.96
C ARG A 354 19.51 -13.79 -22.99
N GLU A 355 18.25 -14.13 -22.74
CA GLU A 355 17.15 -13.84 -23.66
C GLU A 355 16.78 -12.37 -23.69
N THR A 356 16.69 -11.76 -22.50
CA THR A 356 16.11 -10.42 -22.36
C THR A 356 17.14 -9.30 -22.28
N GLY A 357 18.37 -9.60 -21.89
CA GLY A 357 19.37 -8.60 -21.54
C GLY A 357 19.09 -7.90 -20.20
N VAL A 358 18.08 -8.37 -19.45
CA VAL A 358 17.67 -7.78 -18.19
C VAL A 358 18.25 -8.58 -17.02
N MET A 359 18.89 -7.91 -16.10
CA MET A 359 19.35 -8.47 -14.83
C MET A 359 18.35 -8.10 -13.74
N LEU A 360 17.78 -9.10 -13.09
CA LEU A 360 16.97 -8.91 -11.87
C LEU A 360 17.80 -9.27 -10.66
N ARG A 361 17.85 -8.39 -9.67
CA ARG A 361 18.34 -8.65 -8.33
C ARG A 361 17.28 -8.34 -7.30
N PHE A 362 17.44 -8.86 -6.11
CA PHE A 362 16.39 -8.81 -5.10
C PHE A 362 16.86 -8.11 -3.84
N LEU A 363 15.96 -7.35 -3.24
CA LEU A 363 16.09 -6.85 -1.88
C LEU A 363 15.21 -7.70 -0.98
N ALA A 364 15.82 -8.33 0.01
CA ALA A 364 15.09 -9.16 0.97
C ALA A 364 14.21 -8.27 1.87
N GLY A 365 12.89 -8.40 1.72
CA GLY A 365 11.91 -7.51 2.32
C GLY A 365 11.62 -7.82 3.79
N ILE A 366 12.00 -6.94 4.71
CA ILE A 366 11.65 -6.99 6.13
C ILE A 366 10.45 -6.07 6.37
N ARG A 367 9.32 -6.62 6.78
CA ARG A 367 8.16 -5.78 7.10
C ARG A 367 8.35 -5.08 8.43
N ARG A 368 8.20 -3.75 8.42
CA ARG A 368 8.28 -2.96 9.66
C ARG A 368 7.16 -3.30 10.64
N ILE A 369 6.00 -3.76 10.13
CA ILE A 369 4.91 -4.33 10.91
C ILE A 369 4.46 -5.62 10.22
N PRO A 370 4.79 -6.78 10.80
CA PRO A 370 4.42 -8.05 10.17
C PRO A 370 2.91 -8.30 10.31
N LEU A 371 2.18 -8.16 9.22
CA LEU A 371 0.74 -8.47 9.16
C LEU A 371 0.44 -9.94 9.50
N THR A 372 1.40 -10.82 9.32
CA THR A 372 1.30 -12.26 9.65
C THR A 372 1.29 -12.52 11.15
N ILE A 373 1.86 -11.67 11.97
CA ILE A 373 1.86 -11.81 13.44
C ILE A 373 0.44 -11.91 13.99
N ILE A 374 -0.49 -11.14 13.42
CA ILE A 374 -1.90 -11.14 13.84
C ILE A 374 -2.56 -12.50 13.53
N ARG A 375 -2.10 -13.23 12.50
CA ARG A 375 -2.68 -14.51 12.07
C ARG A 375 -2.01 -15.72 12.71
N ASP A 376 -0.69 -15.68 12.87
CA ASP A 376 0.12 -16.88 13.12
C ASP A 376 0.67 -16.96 14.56
N ARG A 377 0.28 -16.05 15.44
CA ARG A 377 0.74 -15.98 16.85
C ARG A 377 2.26 -15.88 17.04
N ILE A 378 2.98 -15.45 16.02
CA ILE A 378 4.42 -15.19 16.08
C ILE A 378 4.64 -13.83 16.73
N THR A 379 5.59 -13.74 17.66
CA THR A 379 5.95 -12.45 18.25
C THR A 379 6.74 -11.59 17.24
N PRO A 380 6.67 -10.25 17.32
CA PRO A 380 7.46 -9.38 16.45
C PRO A 380 8.96 -9.64 16.57
N ASN A 381 9.43 -9.94 17.77
CA ASN A 381 10.84 -10.24 18.01
C ASN A 381 11.27 -11.51 17.29
N ASP A 382 10.49 -12.59 17.40
CA ASP A 382 10.78 -13.85 16.72
C ASP A 382 10.76 -13.69 15.20
N TYR A 383 9.77 -12.94 14.66
CA TYR A 383 9.70 -12.64 13.23
C TYR A 383 10.96 -11.90 12.75
N LEU A 384 11.38 -10.84 13.45
CA LEU A 384 12.56 -10.07 13.09
C LEU A 384 13.84 -10.87 13.25
N ALA A 385 13.96 -11.66 14.33
CA ALA A 385 15.11 -12.53 14.57
C ALA A 385 15.26 -13.60 13.48
N ASP A 386 14.14 -14.23 13.09
CA ASP A 386 14.12 -15.20 11.98
C ASP A 386 14.50 -14.56 10.65
N ASN A 387 13.92 -13.39 10.32
CA ASN A 387 14.25 -12.67 9.10
C ASN A 387 15.73 -12.29 9.04
N LEU A 388 16.30 -11.79 10.12
CA LEU A 388 17.70 -11.39 10.17
C LEU A 388 18.64 -12.60 10.14
N GLN A 389 18.27 -13.73 10.75
CA GLN A 389 19.04 -14.97 10.65
C GLN A 389 19.11 -15.46 9.19
N ILE A 390 17.96 -15.49 8.51
CA ILE A 390 17.89 -15.87 7.09
C ILE A 390 18.71 -14.89 6.25
N LEU A 391 18.55 -13.60 6.48
CA LEU A 391 19.28 -12.57 5.74
C LEU A 391 20.79 -12.72 5.87
N ARG A 392 21.31 -13.02 7.07
CA ARG A 392 22.74 -13.32 7.27
C ARG A 392 23.19 -14.52 6.43
N ALA A 393 22.38 -15.55 6.34
CA ALA A 393 22.71 -16.74 5.56
C ALA A 393 22.77 -16.48 4.05
N ILE A 394 21.97 -15.51 3.53
CA ILE A 394 21.84 -15.25 2.10
C ILE A 394 22.48 -13.94 1.61
N ALA A 395 23.01 -13.08 2.50
CA ALA A 395 23.49 -11.75 2.17
C ALA A 395 24.64 -11.74 1.15
N GLY A 396 25.42 -12.81 1.06
CA GLY A 396 26.48 -12.98 0.06
C GLY A 396 26.02 -13.52 -1.30
N ASP A 397 24.73 -13.85 -1.45
CA ASP A 397 24.21 -14.35 -2.73
C ASP A 397 24.30 -13.28 -3.84
N PRO A 398 24.72 -13.65 -5.07
CA PRO A 398 24.83 -12.69 -6.18
C PRO A 398 23.49 -12.03 -6.55
N TYR A 399 22.37 -12.76 -6.45
CA TYR A 399 21.05 -12.20 -6.75
C TYR A 399 20.44 -11.39 -5.58
N VAL A 400 20.97 -11.51 -4.37
CA VAL A 400 20.54 -10.69 -3.23
C VAL A 400 21.35 -9.39 -3.22
N ALA A 401 20.74 -8.31 -3.69
CA ALA A 401 21.38 -6.99 -3.69
C ALA A 401 21.50 -6.39 -2.28
N GLY A 402 20.54 -6.72 -1.40
CA GLY A 402 20.51 -6.19 -0.05
C GLY A 402 19.21 -6.49 0.69
N SER A 403 18.82 -5.59 1.56
CA SER A 403 17.57 -5.63 2.32
C SER A 403 16.71 -4.41 2.07
N ASP A 404 15.42 -4.55 2.37
CA ASP A 404 14.45 -3.47 2.29
C ASP A 404 13.52 -3.48 3.51
N ILE A 405 13.45 -2.39 4.25
CA ILE A 405 12.47 -2.21 5.32
C ILE A 405 11.20 -1.64 4.70
N ILE A 406 10.17 -2.49 4.58
CA ILE A 406 8.92 -2.23 3.84
C ILE A 406 7.69 -2.21 4.74
N GLY A 407 6.58 -1.80 4.18
CA GLY A 407 5.27 -1.77 4.80
C GLY A 407 4.79 -0.36 5.14
N GLU A 408 3.51 -0.22 5.47
CA GLU A 408 2.93 1.09 5.79
C GLU A 408 3.76 1.83 6.85
N GLU A 409 4.07 3.09 6.59
CA GLU A 409 4.85 3.96 7.49
C GLU A 409 3.98 4.48 8.64
N ILE A 410 3.61 3.56 9.56
CA ILE A 410 2.75 3.87 10.71
C ILE A 410 3.50 3.90 12.04
N ASN A 411 4.79 3.55 12.05
CA ASN A 411 5.64 3.58 13.25
C ASN A 411 6.95 4.34 12.99
N SER A 412 7.53 4.86 14.04
CA SER A 412 8.86 5.47 13.97
C SER A 412 9.89 4.41 13.61
N ILE A 413 10.79 4.75 12.68
CA ILE A 413 11.90 3.86 12.31
C ILE A 413 12.85 3.60 13.49
N MET A 414 12.84 4.46 14.49
CA MET A 414 13.60 4.26 15.75
C MET A 414 13.20 2.97 16.47
N GLU A 415 11.98 2.46 16.26
CA GLU A 415 11.53 1.18 16.79
C GLU A 415 12.27 -0.01 16.16
N LEU A 416 12.88 0.18 15.01
CA LEU A 416 13.67 -0.83 14.30
C LEU A 416 15.18 -0.59 14.39
N ARG A 417 15.64 0.26 15.34
CA ARG A 417 17.05 0.62 15.49
C ARG A 417 17.95 -0.61 15.65
N ALA A 418 17.52 -1.61 16.45
CA ALA A 418 18.26 -2.84 16.61
C ALA A 418 18.33 -3.68 15.33
N VAL A 419 17.24 -3.69 14.54
CA VAL A 419 17.22 -4.31 13.20
C VAL A 419 18.22 -3.62 12.28
N ILE A 420 18.18 -2.28 12.22
CA ILE A 420 19.09 -1.48 11.39
C ILE A 420 20.55 -1.73 11.77
N ARG A 421 20.86 -1.85 13.08
CA ARG A 421 22.22 -2.21 13.54
C ARG A 421 22.68 -3.55 12.96
N GLU A 422 21.82 -4.55 12.94
CA GLU A 422 22.13 -5.83 12.31
C GLU A 422 22.32 -5.72 10.80
N LEU A 423 21.51 -4.91 10.11
CA LEU A 423 21.68 -4.65 8.69
C LEU A 423 23.02 -3.97 8.38
N VAL A 424 23.41 -3.01 9.21
CA VAL A 424 24.73 -2.33 9.09
C VAL A 424 25.88 -3.31 9.32
N ARG A 425 25.76 -4.24 10.28
CA ARG A 425 26.74 -5.29 10.49
C ARG A 425 26.84 -6.22 9.27
N ILE A 426 25.70 -6.68 8.74
CA ILE A 426 25.66 -7.50 7.52
C ILE A 426 26.31 -6.76 6.35
N ALA A 427 26.02 -5.48 6.18
CA ALA A 427 26.61 -4.66 5.13
C ALA A 427 28.13 -4.49 5.28
N GLY A 428 28.64 -4.49 6.52
CA GLY A 428 30.08 -4.49 6.78
C GLY A 428 30.79 -5.80 6.42
N GLU A 429 30.05 -6.91 6.44
CA GLU A 429 30.57 -8.25 6.09
C GLU A 429 30.45 -8.55 4.59
N HIS A 430 29.55 -7.84 3.87
CA HIS A 430 29.24 -8.08 2.46
C HIS A 430 29.33 -6.81 1.62
N GLU A 431 30.45 -6.60 0.95
CA GLU A 431 30.66 -5.44 0.10
C GLU A 431 29.52 -5.27 -0.90
N GLY A 432 29.05 -4.02 -1.07
CA GLY A 432 27.97 -3.66 -1.98
C GLY A 432 26.57 -4.11 -1.53
N PHE A 433 26.42 -4.54 -0.26
CA PHE A 433 25.11 -4.82 0.31
C PHE A 433 24.32 -3.51 0.49
N VAL A 434 23.12 -3.47 -0.09
CA VAL A 434 22.24 -2.31 -0.04
C VAL A 434 21.32 -2.38 1.17
N ILE A 435 21.19 -1.29 1.90
CA ILE A 435 20.15 -1.09 2.90
C ILE A 435 19.13 -0.11 2.34
N ARG A 436 17.94 -0.56 1.99
CA ARG A 436 16.82 0.31 1.62
C ARG A 436 15.85 0.43 2.78
N ILE A 437 15.38 1.65 3.03
CA ILE A 437 14.39 1.95 4.07
C ILE A 437 13.30 2.81 3.45
N HIS A 438 12.06 2.34 3.47
CA HIS A 438 10.91 3.17 3.14
C HIS A 438 10.73 4.21 4.25
N ALA A 439 10.93 5.47 3.93
CA ALA A 439 10.77 6.57 4.87
C ALA A 439 10.33 7.85 4.16
N GLY A 440 9.46 8.61 4.79
CA GLY A 440 8.90 9.82 4.22
C GLY A 440 7.90 9.57 3.09
N GLU A 441 7.25 8.42 3.06
CA GLU A 441 6.20 8.10 2.09
C GLU A 441 4.93 8.92 2.34
N ASN A 442 4.59 9.12 3.60
CA ASN A 442 3.46 9.95 3.99
C ASN A 442 3.87 11.02 5.01
N ASP A 443 2.99 11.99 5.27
CA ASP A 443 3.29 13.15 6.10
C ASP A 443 3.16 12.92 7.63
N SER A 444 2.81 11.72 8.05
CA SER A 444 2.55 11.41 9.46
C SER A 444 3.82 11.25 10.30
N LEU A 445 4.96 10.92 9.69
CA LEU A 445 6.23 10.66 10.38
C LEU A 445 7.41 11.35 9.69
N ARG A 446 7.37 12.69 9.66
CA ARG A 446 8.35 13.52 8.95
C ARG A 446 9.79 13.38 9.44
N ASP A 447 10.00 12.80 10.60
CA ASP A 447 11.35 12.58 11.13
C ASP A 447 11.96 11.24 10.68
N ASN A 448 11.18 10.36 10.06
CA ASN A 448 11.67 9.02 9.72
C ASN A 448 12.83 9.02 8.73
N VAL A 449 12.90 9.97 7.79
CA VAL A 449 14.05 10.08 6.89
C VAL A 449 15.33 10.40 7.68
N ALA A 450 15.30 11.41 8.54
CA ALA A 450 16.44 11.76 9.38
C ALA A 450 16.80 10.65 10.35
N ASN A 451 15.79 10.09 11.04
CA ASN A 451 15.96 8.99 11.98
C ASN A 451 16.54 7.73 11.32
N SER A 452 16.20 7.45 10.05
CA SER A 452 16.80 6.32 9.32
C SER A 452 18.30 6.49 9.13
N ILE A 453 18.71 7.68 8.74
CA ILE A 453 20.14 8.02 8.57
C ILE A 453 20.87 7.97 9.90
N ASP A 454 20.29 8.56 10.95
CA ASP A 454 20.87 8.54 12.30
C ASP A 454 21.02 7.12 12.84
N CYS A 455 20.01 6.26 12.67
CA CYS A 455 20.09 4.86 13.07
C CYS A 455 21.25 4.11 12.37
N VAL A 456 21.49 4.37 11.09
CA VAL A 456 22.60 3.75 10.35
C VAL A 456 23.94 4.31 10.81
N LYS A 457 24.06 5.63 10.97
CA LYS A 457 25.28 6.28 11.50
C LYS A 457 25.67 5.76 12.86
N ASP A 458 24.71 5.71 13.78
CA ASP A 458 24.91 5.25 15.15
C ASP A 458 25.31 3.75 15.24
N ALA A 459 25.01 2.99 14.18
CA ALA A 459 25.29 1.56 14.11
C ALA A 459 26.65 1.23 13.49
N LEU A 460 27.34 2.20 12.88
CA LEU A 460 28.64 1.98 12.25
C LEU A 460 29.70 1.57 13.27
N ALA A 461 30.44 0.50 12.97
CA ALA A 461 31.61 0.15 13.75
C ALA A 461 32.76 1.15 13.51
N PRO A 462 33.70 1.28 14.45
CA PRO A 462 34.87 2.15 14.27
C PRO A 462 35.62 1.84 12.96
N GLY A 463 35.72 2.82 12.07
CA GLY A 463 36.37 2.67 10.76
C GLY A 463 35.50 2.05 9.66
N GLN A 464 34.28 1.63 9.97
CA GLN A 464 33.33 1.11 8.96
C GLN A 464 32.87 2.25 8.06
N GLN A 465 32.94 2.02 6.74
CA GLN A 465 32.38 2.93 5.76
C GLN A 465 30.84 2.88 5.77
N MET A 466 30.22 3.99 5.41
CA MET A 466 28.76 4.04 5.24
C MET A 466 28.32 3.00 4.22
N PRO A 467 27.38 2.12 4.55
CA PRO A 467 26.83 1.18 3.59
C PRO A 467 26.06 1.92 2.49
N ALA A 468 25.76 1.21 1.38
CA ALA A 468 24.89 1.75 0.34
C ALA A 468 23.46 1.92 0.88
N LEU A 469 23.22 3.08 1.52
CA LEU A 469 21.91 3.42 2.09
C LEU A 469 21.03 4.08 1.03
N ARG A 470 19.82 3.57 0.87
CA ARG A 470 18.79 4.19 0.03
C ARG A 470 17.53 4.45 0.83
N ILE A 471 16.94 5.61 0.63
CA ILE A 471 15.65 5.98 1.23
C ILE A 471 14.59 5.91 0.15
N GLY A 472 13.68 4.97 0.30
CA GLY A 472 12.49 4.87 -0.55
C GLY A 472 11.52 6.01 -0.22
N HIS A 473 11.01 6.64 -1.25
CA HIS A 473 10.12 7.82 -1.25
C HIS A 473 10.80 9.13 -0.89
N GLY A 474 11.26 9.34 0.35
CA GLY A 474 11.87 10.60 0.76
C GLY A 474 11.03 11.87 0.50
N LEU A 475 9.70 11.68 0.33
CA LEU A 475 8.77 12.74 -0.05
C LEU A 475 8.51 13.71 1.10
N TYR A 476 8.30 13.18 2.29
CA TYR A 476 8.04 13.95 3.50
C TYR A 476 9.19 13.85 4.49
N THR A 477 9.67 15.01 4.90
CA THR A 477 10.74 15.14 5.90
C THR A 477 10.49 16.37 6.76
N CYS A 478 11.36 16.65 7.72
CA CYS A 478 11.38 17.94 8.39
C CYS A 478 11.55 19.08 7.36
N ASP A 479 11.10 20.28 7.72
CA ASP A 479 11.21 21.42 6.79
C ASP A 479 12.69 21.67 6.42
N LEU A 480 13.02 21.44 5.17
CA LEU A 480 14.37 21.54 4.61
C LEU A 480 14.96 22.96 4.66
N LYS A 481 14.16 23.99 4.95
CA LYS A 481 14.61 25.38 5.12
C LYS A 481 15.12 25.66 6.53
N THR A 482 14.76 24.85 7.52
CA THR A 482 15.21 24.99 8.91
C THR A 482 16.66 24.55 9.08
N ALA A 483 17.28 24.87 10.21
CA ALA A 483 18.63 24.41 10.55
C ALA A 483 18.72 22.87 10.53
N ARG A 484 17.70 22.17 11.07
CA ARG A 484 17.59 20.71 11.03
C ARG A 484 17.48 20.16 9.60
N GLY A 485 16.68 20.80 8.75
CA GLY A 485 16.53 20.39 7.38
C GLY A 485 17.78 20.61 6.54
N LYS A 486 18.51 21.71 6.78
CA LYS A 486 19.80 21.95 6.12
C LYS A 486 20.83 20.90 6.54
N LYS A 487 20.90 20.59 7.84
CA LYS A 487 21.77 19.53 8.35
C LYS A 487 21.41 18.18 7.73
N LEU A 488 20.13 17.85 7.58
CA LEU A 488 19.69 16.63 6.93
C LEU A 488 20.18 16.55 5.47
N LEU A 489 20.10 17.66 4.71
CA LEU A 489 20.61 17.72 3.33
C LEU A 489 22.14 17.52 3.27
N GLU A 490 22.88 18.11 4.21
CA GLU A 490 24.32 17.92 4.36
C GLU A 490 24.65 16.44 4.69
N ASP A 491 23.99 15.88 5.70
CA ASP A 491 24.18 14.47 6.09
C ASP A 491 23.89 13.51 4.92
N ILE A 492 22.77 13.67 4.20
CA ILE A 492 22.44 12.84 3.01
C ILE A 492 23.55 12.91 1.97
N LYS A 493 24.05 14.12 1.68
CA LYS A 493 25.07 14.33 0.66
C LYS A 493 26.42 13.77 1.09
N GLU A 494 26.88 14.10 2.30
CA GLU A 494 28.19 13.67 2.81
C GLU A 494 28.30 12.16 2.98
N LEU A 495 27.19 11.53 3.37
CA LEU A 495 27.13 10.08 3.56
C LEU A 495 26.80 9.30 2.27
N GLY A 496 26.58 9.99 1.15
CA GLY A 496 26.28 9.37 -0.12
C GLY A 496 24.96 8.61 -0.16
N VAL A 497 23.97 9.03 0.67
CA VAL A 497 22.64 8.41 0.69
C VAL A 497 21.90 8.71 -0.61
N THR A 498 21.30 7.69 -1.22
CA THR A 498 20.49 7.85 -2.42
C THR A 498 19.00 7.90 -2.06
N LEU A 499 18.26 8.81 -2.69
CA LEU A 499 16.81 8.93 -2.54
C LEU A 499 16.11 8.32 -3.78
N GLU A 500 15.08 7.53 -3.54
CA GLU A 500 14.32 6.83 -4.60
C GLU A 500 12.91 7.42 -4.68
N PHE A 501 12.49 7.89 -5.85
CA PHE A 501 11.21 8.57 -6.03
C PHE A 501 10.26 7.79 -6.93
N GLN A 502 9.00 7.71 -6.51
CA GLN A 502 7.89 6.98 -7.14
C GLN A 502 6.71 7.92 -7.32
N ILE A 503 6.74 8.74 -8.37
CA ILE A 503 5.77 9.83 -8.55
C ILE A 503 4.35 9.32 -8.68
N THR A 504 4.16 8.29 -9.52
CA THR A 504 2.82 7.75 -9.79
C THR A 504 2.23 7.07 -8.57
N SER A 505 3.01 6.24 -7.87
CA SER A 505 2.59 5.59 -6.63
C SER A 505 2.17 6.63 -5.58
N ASN A 506 3.00 7.65 -5.34
CA ASN A 506 2.70 8.72 -4.38
C ASN A 506 1.42 9.48 -4.73
N VAL A 507 1.16 9.74 -6.02
CA VAL A 507 -0.10 10.36 -6.48
C VAL A 507 -1.28 9.42 -6.27
N ARG A 508 -1.13 8.14 -6.62
CA ARG A 508 -2.21 7.13 -6.54
C ARG A 508 -2.61 6.80 -5.10
N LEU A 509 -1.63 6.73 -4.21
CA LEU A 509 -1.86 6.52 -2.78
C LEU A 509 -2.33 7.78 -2.05
N ASN A 510 -2.49 8.91 -2.74
CA ASN A 510 -2.81 10.23 -2.18
C ASN A 510 -1.78 10.74 -1.15
N ASN A 511 -0.56 10.26 -1.24
CA ASN A 511 0.52 10.68 -0.36
C ASN A 511 1.11 12.02 -0.81
N LEU A 512 0.96 12.38 -2.08
CA LEU A 512 1.50 13.62 -2.63
C LEU A 512 0.48 14.76 -2.54
N SER A 513 0.74 15.73 -1.69
CA SER A 513 -0.18 16.81 -1.42
C SER A 513 -0.16 17.93 -2.47
N ARG A 514 1.00 18.29 -2.99
CA ARG A 514 1.19 19.31 -4.03
C ARG A 514 2.47 19.04 -4.81
N LEU A 515 2.38 18.97 -6.13
CA LEU A 515 3.55 18.77 -7.00
C LEU A 515 4.57 19.91 -6.87
N ASP A 516 4.09 21.14 -6.67
CA ASP A 516 4.95 22.33 -6.53
C ASP A 516 5.85 22.26 -5.29
N ASN A 517 5.42 21.53 -4.26
CA ASN A 517 6.17 21.35 -3.01
C ASN A 517 6.98 20.04 -3.00
N HIS A 518 7.06 19.33 -4.13
CA HIS A 518 7.82 18.09 -4.18
C HIS A 518 9.32 18.37 -3.91
N PRO A 519 9.95 17.67 -2.96
CA PRO A 519 11.30 18.03 -2.50
C PRO A 519 12.41 17.66 -3.48
N LEU A 520 12.13 16.85 -4.52
CA LEU A 520 13.13 16.32 -5.45
C LEU A 520 14.08 17.40 -6.00
N ARG A 521 13.54 18.56 -6.40
CA ARG A 521 14.39 19.66 -6.88
C ARG A 521 15.35 20.21 -5.83
N MET A 522 14.92 20.26 -4.57
CA MET A 522 15.79 20.70 -3.48
C MET A 522 16.93 19.71 -3.27
N TYR A 523 16.64 18.41 -3.32
CA TYR A 523 17.65 17.38 -3.23
C TYR A 523 18.65 17.44 -4.40
N LEU A 524 18.17 17.56 -5.64
CA LEU A 524 19.03 17.69 -6.82
C LEU A 524 19.91 18.95 -6.79
N ARG A 525 19.38 20.09 -6.29
CA ARG A 525 20.13 21.32 -6.11
C ARG A 525 21.18 21.21 -5.01
N ALA A 526 20.89 20.45 -3.95
CA ALA A 526 21.84 20.14 -2.89
C ALA A 526 22.95 19.17 -3.35
N GLY A 527 22.83 18.59 -4.55
CA GLY A 527 23.80 17.65 -5.10
C GLY A 527 23.63 16.21 -4.57
N ILE A 528 22.42 15.88 -4.10
CA ILE A 528 22.06 14.56 -3.60
C ILE A 528 21.72 13.62 -4.76
N ALA A 529 22.17 12.37 -4.69
CA ALA A 529 21.82 11.33 -5.64
C ALA A 529 20.34 10.96 -5.51
N CYS A 530 19.61 11.12 -6.62
CA CYS A 530 18.20 10.78 -6.70
C CYS A 530 17.96 9.86 -7.89
N VAL A 531 17.14 8.83 -7.70
CA VAL A 531 16.76 7.87 -8.75
C VAL A 531 15.26 7.69 -8.75
N GLN A 532 14.75 7.02 -9.79
CA GLN A 532 13.33 6.68 -9.89
C GLN A 532 13.08 5.20 -9.65
N GLY A 533 11.83 4.88 -9.32
CA GLY A 533 11.28 3.54 -9.29
C GLY A 533 9.79 3.53 -9.56
N THR A 534 9.24 2.37 -9.91
CA THR A 534 7.80 2.23 -10.21
C THR A 534 6.97 1.86 -8.99
N ASP A 535 7.60 1.39 -7.92
CA ASP A 535 7.00 0.84 -6.70
C ASP A 535 6.17 -0.44 -6.93
N GLY A 536 5.43 -0.48 -7.98
CA GLY A 536 4.62 -1.61 -8.43
C GLY A 536 3.88 -1.23 -9.70
N GLY A 537 4.64 -1.10 -10.79
CA GLY A 537 4.18 -0.48 -12.04
C GLY A 537 2.81 -0.97 -12.51
N ALA A 538 2.58 -2.27 -12.51
CA ALA A 538 1.30 -2.83 -12.92
C ALA A 538 0.16 -2.49 -11.94
N LEU A 539 0.45 -2.48 -10.64
CA LEU A 539 -0.52 -2.18 -9.58
C LEU A 539 -1.02 -0.74 -9.67
N TYR A 540 -0.10 0.19 -9.89
CA TYR A 540 -0.40 1.62 -9.99
C TYR A 540 -0.72 2.09 -11.42
N GLY A 541 -0.69 1.18 -12.39
CA GLY A 541 -0.96 1.48 -13.79
C GLY A 541 0.08 2.40 -14.41
N THR A 542 1.33 2.25 -14.04
CA THR A 542 2.50 2.99 -14.50
C THR A 542 3.58 2.04 -15.01
N ASP A 543 4.61 2.57 -15.59
CA ASP A 543 5.86 1.89 -15.90
C ASP A 543 7.04 2.89 -15.86
N SER A 544 8.24 2.40 -16.07
CA SER A 544 9.45 3.23 -16.03
C SER A 544 9.41 4.42 -17.00
N ILE A 545 8.73 4.29 -18.13
CA ILE A 545 8.56 5.38 -19.09
C ILE A 545 7.59 6.43 -18.55
N ASP A 546 6.48 5.99 -17.95
CA ASP A 546 5.50 6.88 -17.31
C ASP A 546 6.13 7.65 -16.14
N GLU A 547 6.97 6.99 -15.32
CA GLU A 547 7.71 7.66 -14.24
C GLU A 547 8.66 8.73 -14.79
N GLU A 548 9.43 8.40 -15.82
CA GLU A 548 10.36 9.35 -16.46
C GLU A 548 9.61 10.55 -17.05
N LEU A 549 8.48 10.32 -17.73
CA LEU A 549 7.62 11.37 -18.24
C LEU A 549 7.00 12.21 -17.11
N SER A 550 6.68 11.60 -15.99
CA SER A 550 6.16 12.30 -14.81
C SER A 550 7.20 13.25 -14.22
N LEU A 551 8.47 12.85 -14.16
CA LEU A 551 9.57 13.73 -13.74
C LEU A 551 9.70 14.94 -14.68
N GLU A 552 9.68 14.72 -15.99
CA GLU A 552 9.82 15.78 -16.98
C GLU A 552 8.60 16.69 -17.04
N LYS A 553 7.39 16.13 -17.08
CA LYS A 553 6.16 16.87 -17.41
C LYS A 553 5.33 17.30 -16.19
N LEU A 554 5.27 16.47 -15.15
CA LEU A 554 4.52 16.82 -13.94
C LEU A 554 5.38 17.65 -12.98
N LEU A 555 6.60 17.22 -12.72
CA LEU A 555 7.54 17.98 -11.88
C LEU A 555 8.28 19.07 -12.65
N GLY A 556 8.27 19.02 -14.00
CA GLY A 556 8.93 19.99 -14.85
C GLY A 556 10.44 20.01 -14.67
N LEU A 557 11.07 18.86 -14.44
CA LEU A 557 12.53 18.80 -14.33
C LEU A 557 13.18 19.21 -15.66
N SER A 558 14.24 19.99 -15.56
CA SER A 558 15.07 20.34 -16.71
C SER A 558 15.90 19.16 -17.18
N PHE A 559 16.41 19.25 -18.40
CA PHE A 559 17.34 18.27 -18.97
C PHE A 559 18.55 18.01 -18.06
N GLU A 560 19.14 19.06 -17.48
CA GLU A 560 20.28 18.94 -16.57
C GLU A 560 19.91 18.26 -15.25
N GLU A 561 18.69 18.47 -14.71
CA GLU A 561 18.20 17.79 -13.52
C GLU A 561 17.97 16.30 -13.80
N LEU A 562 17.36 15.96 -14.94
CA LEU A 562 17.19 14.57 -15.39
C LEU A 562 18.54 13.89 -15.64
N LYS A 563 19.51 14.59 -16.23
CA LYS A 563 20.84 14.08 -16.44
C LYS A 563 21.61 13.79 -15.14
N LYS A 564 21.36 14.59 -14.09
CA LYS A 564 21.91 14.27 -12.76
C LYS A 564 21.33 12.96 -12.20
N MET A 565 20.02 12.79 -12.28
CA MET A 565 19.37 11.53 -11.87
C MET A 565 19.91 10.35 -12.70
N ARG A 566 20.03 10.54 -13.99
CA ARG A 566 20.56 9.53 -14.90
C ARG A 566 22.00 9.08 -14.55
N ARG A 567 22.85 10.01 -14.13
CA ARG A 567 24.22 9.67 -13.69
C ARG A 567 24.21 8.82 -12.41
N ALA A 568 23.31 9.12 -11.48
CA ALA A 568 23.13 8.30 -10.28
C ALA A 568 22.64 6.88 -10.64
N ASP A 569 21.67 6.79 -11.54
CA ASP A 569 21.16 5.52 -12.09
C ASP A 569 22.27 4.69 -12.75
N ASP A 570 23.07 5.28 -13.63
CA ASP A 570 24.19 4.62 -14.30
C ASP A 570 25.25 4.12 -13.31
N TRP A 571 25.57 4.94 -12.31
CA TRP A 571 26.57 4.56 -11.30
C TRP A 571 26.10 3.34 -10.48
N ILE A 572 24.83 3.33 -10.06
CA ILE A 572 24.27 2.19 -9.34
C ILE A 572 24.26 0.93 -10.21
N LEU A 573 23.83 1.07 -11.47
CA LEU A 573 23.82 -0.05 -12.42
C LEU A 573 25.22 -0.67 -12.59
N GLN A 574 26.24 0.15 -12.81
CA GLN A 574 27.62 -0.31 -12.97
C GLN A 574 28.13 -0.99 -11.70
N ARG A 575 27.89 -0.37 -10.53
CA ARG A 575 28.30 -0.94 -9.24
C ARG A 575 27.61 -2.26 -8.95
N SER A 576 26.30 -2.33 -9.21
CA SER A 576 25.51 -3.55 -9.00
C SER A 576 25.96 -4.70 -9.89
N ARG A 577 26.33 -4.44 -11.15
CA ARG A 577 26.89 -5.45 -12.05
C ARG A 577 28.23 -5.96 -11.54
N GLN A 578 29.13 -5.07 -11.13
CA GLN A 578 30.43 -5.45 -10.57
C GLN A 578 30.29 -6.33 -9.32
N VAL A 579 29.43 -5.93 -8.38
CA VAL A 579 29.16 -6.71 -7.16
C VAL A 579 28.55 -8.07 -7.50
N PHE A 580 27.63 -8.11 -8.46
CA PHE A 580 27.02 -9.36 -8.92
C PHE A 580 28.06 -10.34 -9.46
N GLU A 581 28.96 -9.89 -10.32
CA GLU A 581 30.02 -10.72 -10.91
C GLU A 581 30.96 -11.29 -9.83
N GLN A 582 31.43 -10.44 -8.94
CA GLN A 582 32.28 -10.86 -7.81
C GLN A 582 31.60 -11.91 -6.91
N ARG A 583 30.33 -11.67 -6.56
CA ARG A 583 29.58 -12.61 -5.72
C ARG A 583 29.21 -13.90 -6.45
N MET A 584 29.01 -13.84 -7.77
CA MET A 584 28.72 -15.03 -8.59
C MET A 584 29.94 -15.95 -8.64
N GLU A 585 31.15 -15.39 -8.75
CA GLU A 585 32.39 -16.16 -8.69
C GLU A 585 32.55 -16.86 -7.33
N ALA A 586 32.42 -16.09 -6.24
CA ALA A 586 32.48 -16.64 -4.89
C ALA A 586 31.38 -17.70 -4.63
N PHE A 587 30.17 -17.50 -5.13
CA PHE A 587 29.08 -18.47 -5.00
C PHE A 587 29.40 -19.78 -5.73
N ARG A 588 29.92 -19.71 -6.96
CA ARG A 588 30.31 -20.90 -7.73
C ARG A 588 31.40 -21.70 -7.05
N GLU A 589 32.38 -21.03 -6.44
CA GLU A 589 33.43 -21.68 -5.65
C GLU A 589 32.86 -22.36 -4.40
N ALA A 590 31.97 -21.69 -3.69
CA ALA A 590 31.44 -22.17 -2.40
C ALA A 590 30.35 -23.25 -2.54
N CYS A 591 29.43 -23.12 -3.50
CA CYS A 591 28.35 -24.07 -3.74
C CYS A 591 28.79 -25.24 -4.63
N GLY A 592 29.74 -25.00 -5.57
CA GLY A 592 30.17 -25.99 -6.55
C GLY A 592 29.03 -26.44 -7.47
N ALA A 593 29.07 -27.73 -7.84
CA ALA A 593 28.00 -28.39 -8.62
C ALA A 593 26.87 -28.95 -7.73
N GLY A 594 26.83 -28.58 -6.46
CA GLY A 594 25.88 -29.08 -5.48
C GLY A 594 24.47 -28.48 -5.64
N ASP A 595 23.53 -29.06 -4.90
CA ASP A 595 22.16 -28.57 -4.79
C ASP A 595 22.14 -27.24 -3.99
N ALA A 596 21.82 -26.15 -4.68
CA ALA A 596 21.81 -24.80 -4.09
C ALA A 596 20.82 -24.70 -2.92
N GLU A 597 19.65 -25.36 -2.99
CA GLU A 597 18.68 -25.35 -1.91
C GLU A 597 19.22 -26.00 -0.64
N LYS A 598 19.86 -27.17 -0.75
CA LYS A 598 20.48 -27.84 0.38
C LYS A 598 21.64 -27.01 0.95
N TRP A 599 22.39 -26.36 0.09
CA TRP A 599 23.49 -25.49 0.51
C TRP A 599 22.99 -24.30 1.35
N TYR A 600 21.90 -23.61 0.93
CA TYR A 600 21.33 -22.51 1.71
C TYR A 600 20.69 -22.99 3.02
N ARG A 601 20.02 -24.15 3.04
CA ARG A 601 19.47 -24.71 4.28
C ARG A 601 20.56 -24.99 5.29
N ARG A 602 21.67 -25.61 4.87
CA ARG A 602 22.84 -25.83 5.72
C ARG A 602 23.43 -24.51 6.22
N ARG A 603 23.61 -23.51 5.35
CA ARG A 603 24.09 -22.19 5.79
C ARG A 603 23.19 -21.55 6.84
N LEU A 604 21.88 -21.69 6.73
CA LEU A 604 20.98 -21.20 7.76
C LEU A 604 21.17 -21.91 9.10
N GLU A 605 21.38 -23.24 9.10
CA GLU A 605 21.66 -24.00 10.30
C GLU A 605 22.98 -23.58 10.98
N GLU A 606 23.99 -23.28 10.18
CA GLU A 606 25.29 -22.78 10.63
C GLU A 606 25.23 -21.31 11.09
N THR A 607 24.22 -20.55 10.71
CA THR A 607 24.07 -19.14 11.05
C THR A 607 23.45 -18.97 12.44
N PRO A 608 24.16 -18.34 13.39
CA PRO A 608 23.64 -18.17 14.74
C PRO A 608 22.31 -17.40 14.78
N ARG A 609 21.37 -17.92 15.56
CA ARG A 609 20.12 -17.22 15.81
C ARG A 609 20.38 -15.95 16.64
N ILE A 610 19.67 -14.89 16.34
CA ILE A 610 19.72 -13.67 17.14
C ILE A 610 18.91 -13.90 18.41
N THR A 611 19.59 -13.80 19.55
CA THR A 611 18.97 -13.95 20.87
C THR A 611 18.70 -12.61 21.56
N GLN A 612 19.23 -11.52 20.99
CA GLN A 612 19.01 -10.16 21.47
C GLN A 612 17.56 -9.74 21.25
N ASP A 613 16.97 -9.05 22.22
CA ASP A 613 15.66 -8.45 22.06
C ASP A 613 15.74 -7.24 21.14
N LEU A 614 15.28 -7.43 19.92
CA LEU A 614 15.29 -6.42 18.85
C LEU A 614 14.34 -5.24 19.11
N TRP A 615 13.47 -5.35 20.11
CA TRP A 615 12.53 -4.30 20.49
C TRP A 615 12.97 -3.49 21.70
N LYS A 616 13.81 -4.02 22.60
CA LYS A 616 14.22 -3.34 23.84
C LYS A 616 15.02 -2.06 23.60
N GLU A 617 15.68 -1.95 22.45
CA GLU A 617 16.55 -0.81 22.15
C GLU A 617 15.82 0.39 21.51
N SER A 618 14.51 0.36 21.35
CA SER A 618 13.73 1.43 20.71
C SER A 618 13.68 2.76 21.50
N GLY A 619 14.35 2.87 22.62
CA GLY A 619 14.27 4.04 23.51
C GLY A 619 12.92 4.14 24.25
N ARG A 620 12.07 3.13 24.13
CA ARG A 620 10.81 3.02 24.85
C ARG A 620 11.02 2.36 26.22
N ILE A 621 10.23 2.77 27.16
CA ILE A 621 10.17 2.18 28.51
C ILE A 621 9.21 0.99 28.54
N ASP A 622 9.40 0.07 29.46
CA ASP A 622 8.43 -0.99 29.73
C ASP A 622 7.17 -0.38 30.36
N ALA A 623 6.07 -0.44 29.66
CA ALA A 623 4.83 0.17 30.11
C ALA A 623 4.25 -0.53 31.37
N ALA A 624 4.52 -1.81 31.56
CA ALA A 624 4.01 -2.55 32.71
C ALA A 624 4.61 -2.02 34.02
N GLU A 625 5.91 -1.78 34.06
CA GLU A 625 6.58 -1.23 35.25
C GLU A 625 6.28 0.27 35.43
N GLU A 626 6.45 1.04 34.34
CA GLU A 626 6.35 2.49 34.41
C GLU A 626 4.93 3.01 34.58
N LEU A 627 3.92 2.22 34.26
CA LEU A 627 2.50 2.60 34.35
C LEU A 627 1.77 1.93 35.53
N LYS A 628 2.49 1.26 36.40
CA LYS A 628 1.91 0.46 37.48
C LYS A 628 0.83 1.20 38.30
N GLU A 629 1.00 2.48 38.53
CA GLU A 629 0.04 3.33 39.26
C GLU A 629 -1.19 3.71 38.43
N LEU A 630 -1.10 3.64 37.10
CA LEU A 630 -2.18 4.02 36.18
C LEU A 630 -2.97 2.83 35.66
N ILE A 631 -2.46 1.60 35.86
CA ILE A 631 -3.13 0.39 35.35
C ILE A 631 -4.44 0.16 36.12
N ALA A 632 -5.52 0.03 35.36
CA ALA A 632 -6.84 -0.29 35.90
C ALA A 632 -7.49 -1.40 35.04
N PRO A 633 -8.34 -2.24 35.67
CA PRO A 633 -9.23 -3.13 34.91
C PRO A 633 -10.24 -2.30 34.12
N LEU A 634 -10.79 -2.89 33.06
CA LEU A 634 -11.92 -2.29 32.36
C LEU A 634 -13.08 -2.14 33.32
N PRO A 635 -13.83 -1.02 33.26
CA PRO A 635 -14.96 -0.78 34.16
C PRO A 635 -16.05 -1.82 33.95
N GLU A 636 -16.32 -2.61 34.97
CA GLU A 636 -17.42 -3.59 34.97
C GLU A 636 -18.78 -2.92 34.95
N GLY A 637 -19.74 -3.50 34.23
CA GLY A 637 -21.11 -3.00 34.13
C GLY A 637 -21.31 -1.72 33.34
N LEU A 638 -20.20 -1.11 32.81
CA LEU A 638 -20.28 0.05 31.93
C LEU A 638 -20.11 -0.35 30.48
N PHE A 639 -20.77 0.39 29.60
CA PHE A 639 -20.71 0.16 28.14
C PHE A 639 -19.56 0.95 27.51
N PRO A 640 -18.68 0.32 26.70
CA PRO A 640 -17.54 0.98 26.06
C PRO A 640 -17.95 1.82 24.84
N VAL A 641 -17.58 3.09 24.85
CA VAL A 641 -17.60 3.98 23.69
C VAL A 641 -16.15 4.26 23.28
N VAL A 642 -15.73 3.65 22.18
CA VAL A 642 -14.37 3.80 21.66
C VAL A 642 -14.31 5.05 20.78
N VAL A 643 -13.33 5.92 21.02
CA VAL A 643 -13.14 7.15 20.26
C VAL A 643 -11.80 7.10 19.53
N ALA A 644 -11.82 7.22 18.21
CA ALA A 644 -10.66 7.38 17.35
C ALA A 644 -10.67 8.79 16.73
N GLY A 645 -9.76 9.64 17.18
CA GLY A 645 -9.74 11.05 16.79
C GLY A 645 -8.34 11.67 16.73
N GLY A 646 -7.31 10.85 16.47
CA GLY A 646 -5.95 11.31 16.29
C GLY A 646 -4.90 10.66 17.20
N SER A 647 -5.28 10.09 18.35
CA SER A 647 -4.33 9.42 19.25
C SER A 647 -3.67 8.16 18.68
N PHE A 648 -4.29 7.57 17.66
CA PHE A 648 -3.73 6.42 16.94
C PHE A 648 -2.79 6.83 15.81
N ASN A 649 -2.73 8.13 15.52
CA ASN A 649 -1.79 8.68 14.56
C ASN A 649 -0.45 8.93 15.25
N HIS A 650 0.63 8.65 14.55
CA HIS A 650 1.97 8.94 15.08
C HIS A 650 2.23 10.44 15.17
N SER A 651 3.26 10.82 15.90
CA SER A 651 3.56 12.18 16.37
C SER A 651 3.65 13.27 15.29
N GLY A 652 3.71 12.91 14.01
CA GLY A 652 3.75 13.87 12.90
C GLY A 652 2.41 14.25 12.31
N HIS A 653 1.37 13.45 12.54
CA HIS A 653 0.04 13.73 12.00
C HIS A 653 -0.68 14.79 12.83
N ARG A 654 -1.10 15.88 12.19
CA ARG A 654 -1.96 16.89 12.82
C ARG A 654 -3.41 16.64 12.41
N THR A 655 -4.19 16.12 13.36
CA THR A 655 -5.64 16.09 13.21
C THR A 655 -6.17 17.51 13.12
N VAL A 656 -6.99 17.79 12.12
CA VAL A 656 -7.68 19.06 11.99
C VAL A 656 -8.83 19.07 12.99
N ILE A 657 -8.72 19.92 14.01
CA ILE A 657 -9.76 20.10 15.04
C ILE A 657 -10.65 21.26 14.59
N ARG A 658 -11.91 20.98 14.38
CA ARG A 658 -12.94 21.94 13.97
C ARG A 658 -13.84 22.28 15.16
N SER A 659 -14.46 23.45 15.12
CA SER A 659 -15.43 23.87 16.13
C SER A 659 -16.59 22.88 16.24
N GLU A 660 -17.10 22.42 15.12
CA GLU A 660 -18.23 21.47 15.08
C GLU A 660 -17.87 20.10 15.68
N ASP A 661 -16.62 19.66 15.54
CA ASP A 661 -16.16 18.41 16.15
C ASP A 661 -16.02 18.57 17.68
N LEU A 662 -15.59 19.75 18.14
CA LEU A 662 -15.55 20.07 19.57
C LEU A 662 -16.95 20.18 20.16
N GLU A 663 -17.89 20.82 19.47
CA GLU A 663 -19.30 20.88 19.88
C GLU A 663 -19.93 19.48 19.90
N MET A 664 -19.54 18.60 18.97
CA MET A 664 -19.99 17.21 18.99
C MET A 664 -19.47 16.47 20.22
N ILE A 665 -18.22 16.69 20.61
CA ILE A 665 -17.65 16.13 21.85
C ILE A 665 -18.38 16.65 23.06
N ASP A 666 -18.67 17.96 23.16
CA ASP A 666 -19.40 18.55 24.27
C ASP A 666 -20.80 17.96 24.36
N ARG A 667 -21.54 17.91 23.26
CA ARG A 667 -22.87 17.28 23.20
C ARG A 667 -22.82 15.80 23.56
N LEU A 668 -21.77 15.07 23.14
CA LEU A 668 -21.59 13.67 23.51
C LEU A 668 -21.46 13.49 25.03
N LEU A 669 -20.64 14.33 25.65
CA LEU A 669 -20.45 14.32 27.11
C LEU A 669 -21.75 14.71 27.87
N ASP A 670 -22.62 15.54 27.29
CA ASP A 670 -23.87 15.95 27.87
C ASP A 670 -25.03 14.94 27.63
N THR A 671 -24.99 14.22 26.50
CA THR A 671 -26.03 13.27 26.11
C THR A 671 -25.89 11.92 26.78
N LEU A 672 -24.63 11.46 26.98
CA LEU A 672 -24.39 10.15 27.58
C LEU A 672 -24.41 10.19 29.09
N ASP A 673 -24.77 9.05 29.70
CA ASP A 673 -24.83 8.86 31.12
C ASP A 673 -23.53 8.28 31.68
N PRO A 674 -22.77 9.02 32.53
CA PRO A 674 -21.48 8.53 33.05
C PRO A 674 -21.62 7.30 33.96
N ALA A 675 -22.83 7.02 34.46
CA ALA A 675 -23.13 5.81 35.23
C ALA A 675 -23.33 4.58 34.33
N LYS A 676 -23.42 4.76 33.03
CA LYS A 676 -23.72 3.69 32.06
C LYS A 676 -22.60 3.43 31.04
N VAL A 677 -21.76 4.42 30.77
CA VAL A 677 -20.75 4.32 29.75
C VAL A 677 -19.37 4.73 30.27
N PHE A 678 -18.33 4.22 29.59
CA PHE A 678 -16.97 4.73 29.74
C PHE A 678 -16.34 4.91 28.36
N PHE A 679 -15.35 5.79 28.25
CA PHE A 679 -14.64 6.00 26.99
C PHE A 679 -13.37 5.17 26.91
N VAL A 680 -13.09 4.66 25.73
CA VAL A 680 -11.83 4.00 25.39
C VAL A 680 -11.14 4.78 24.28
N ILE A 681 -9.88 5.14 24.50
CA ILE A 681 -9.09 5.98 23.59
C ILE A 681 -7.71 5.41 23.38
N GLY A 682 -6.95 5.99 22.44
CA GLY A 682 -5.52 5.73 22.28
C GLY A 682 -4.67 6.44 23.33
N HIS A 683 -3.45 5.99 23.52
CA HIS A 683 -2.55 6.43 24.59
C HIS A 683 -1.82 7.75 24.34
N SER A 684 -1.73 8.20 23.10
CA SER A 684 -0.94 9.40 22.77
C SER A 684 -1.61 10.72 23.18
N LEU A 685 -2.91 10.71 23.46
CA LEU A 685 -3.73 11.88 23.83
C LEU A 685 -3.56 13.05 22.85
N THR A 686 -3.58 12.75 21.58
CA THR A 686 -3.51 13.76 20.51
C THR A 686 -4.87 13.91 19.81
N GLY A 687 -5.05 14.99 19.07
CA GLY A 687 -6.25 15.22 18.28
C GLY A 687 -7.51 15.37 19.16
N LEU A 688 -8.63 14.84 18.66
CA LEU A 688 -9.93 14.93 19.32
C LEU A 688 -10.04 14.05 20.57
N GLU A 689 -9.28 12.96 20.65
CA GLU A 689 -9.22 12.14 21.87
C GLU A 689 -8.57 12.90 23.03
N GLY A 690 -7.51 13.67 22.75
CA GLY A 690 -6.93 14.58 23.74
C GLY A 690 -7.92 15.67 24.19
N ARG A 691 -8.72 16.20 23.27
CA ARG A 691 -9.78 17.17 23.58
C ARG A 691 -10.92 16.56 24.38
N LEU A 692 -11.30 15.32 24.07
CA LEU A 692 -12.27 14.58 24.88
C LEU A 692 -11.78 14.44 26.33
N ALA A 693 -10.53 14.03 26.52
CA ALA A 693 -9.96 13.89 27.86
C ALA A 693 -9.94 15.22 28.63
N GLU A 694 -9.55 16.30 27.98
CA GLU A 694 -9.54 17.66 28.55
C GLU A 694 -10.94 18.14 28.95
N ARG A 695 -11.93 17.97 28.06
CA ARG A 695 -13.32 18.42 28.26
C ARG A 695 -14.12 17.55 29.23
N ASN A 696 -13.72 16.32 29.40
CA ASN A 696 -14.36 15.37 30.32
C ASN A 696 -14.37 15.85 31.78
N ARG A 697 -13.35 16.57 32.22
CA ARG A 697 -13.22 17.09 33.58
C ARG A 697 -13.54 16.05 34.68
N GLY A 698 -13.21 14.79 34.45
CA GLY A 698 -13.45 13.69 35.38
C GLY A 698 -14.91 13.19 35.47
N ARG A 699 -15.82 13.61 34.59
CA ARG A 699 -17.22 13.15 34.59
C ARG A 699 -17.36 11.67 34.23
N PHE A 700 -16.66 11.25 33.18
CA PHE A 700 -16.68 9.86 32.69
C PHE A 700 -15.34 9.18 33.00
N ARG A 701 -15.40 7.90 33.18
CA ARG A 701 -14.20 7.09 33.21
C ARG A 701 -13.62 7.03 31.78
N ILE A 702 -12.33 7.31 31.64
CA ILE A 702 -11.60 7.19 30.37
C ILE A 702 -10.50 6.17 30.60
N VAL A 703 -10.40 5.19 29.67
CA VAL A 703 -9.38 4.16 29.66
C VAL A 703 -8.60 4.28 28.35
N ALA A 704 -7.29 4.47 28.43
CA ALA A 704 -6.41 4.39 27.27
C ALA A 704 -5.85 2.99 27.12
N ILE A 705 -5.97 2.39 25.93
CA ILE A 705 -5.26 1.16 25.61
C ILE A 705 -3.83 1.53 25.22
N VAL A 706 -2.87 0.98 25.94
CA VAL A 706 -1.44 1.27 25.74
C VAL A 706 -0.71 0.04 25.27
N PRO A 707 0.31 0.19 24.41
CA PRO A 707 1.23 -0.90 24.12
C PRO A 707 2.10 -1.24 25.35
N THR A 708 2.77 -2.37 25.32
CA THR A 708 3.70 -2.78 26.39
C THR A 708 4.87 -1.79 26.59
N ARG A 709 5.10 -0.91 25.62
CA ARG A 709 6.18 0.08 25.66
C ARG A 709 5.65 1.44 25.20
N ILE A 710 5.86 2.46 26.02
CA ILE A 710 5.54 3.85 25.72
C ILE A 710 6.70 4.77 26.11
N SER A 711 6.67 6.01 25.65
CA SER A 711 7.64 7.02 26.07
C SER A 711 7.30 7.62 27.45
N ARG A 712 8.31 8.16 28.15
CA ARG A 712 8.11 8.88 29.41
C ARG A 712 7.18 10.10 29.25
N ALA A 713 7.23 10.75 28.08
CA ALA A 713 6.34 11.87 27.79
C ALA A 713 4.88 11.44 27.68
N GLU A 714 4.62 10.28 27.10
CA GLU A 714 3.27 9.71 27.04
C GLU A 714 2.77 9.32 28.43
N LYS A 715 3.60 8.67 29.24
CA LYS A 715 3.26 8.38 30.64
C LYS A 715 2.84 9.64 31.39
N LYS A 716 3.65 10.69 31.31
CA LYS A 716 3.39 11.97 31.97
C LYS A 716 2.06 12.57 31.53
N ARG A 717 1.79 12.59 30.22
CA ARG A 717 0.50 13.10 29.68
C ARG A 717 -0.70 12.31 30.17
N LEU A 718 -0.61 10.99 30.26
CA LEU A 718 -1.69 10.14 30.77
C LEU A 718 -1.96 10.41 32.24
N GLN A 719 -0.92 10.58 33.07
CA GLN A 719 -1.04 10.94 34.48
C GLN A 719 -1.71 12.32 34.67
N GLU A 720 -1.24 13.32 33.93
CA GLU A 720 -1.76 14.68 33.98
C GLU A 720 -3.23 14.77 33.53
N ALA A 721 -3.62 13.93 32.58
CA ALA A 721 -5.01 13.85 32.11
C ALA A 721 -5.95 13.03 33.02
N GLY A 722 -5.43 12.37 34.06
CA GLY A 722 -6.22 11.49 34.91
C GLY A 722 -6.84 10.29 34.18
N VAL A 723 -6.20 9.84 33.13
CA VAL A 723 -6.66 8.72 32.28
C VAL A 723 -6.08 7.42 32.80
N SER A 724 -6.94 6.46 33.14
CA SER A 724 -6.51 5.11 33.48
C SER A 724 -6.06 4.35 32.23
N VAL A 725 -5.17 3.38 32.40
CA VAL A 725 -4.64 2.63 31.28
C VAL A 725 -4.92 1.14 31.37
N ARG A 726 -5.04 0.51 30.22
CA ARG A 726 -5.03 -0.94 30.06
C ARG A 726 -3.92 -1.34 29.12
N ILE A 727 -2.97 -2.14 29.59
CA ILE A 727 -1.87 -2.60 28.78
C ILE A 727 -2.35 -3.63 27.76
N SER A 728 -1.81 -3.57 26.54
CA SER A 728 -2.06 -4.55 25.51
C SER A 728 -1.81 -5.97 26.01
N ILE A 729 -2.76 -6.86 25.81
CA ILE A 729 -2.64 -8.28 26.11
C ILE A 729 -1.55 -8.93 25.24
N GLU A 730 -1.42 -8.48 24.02
CA GLU A 730 -0.38 -8.92 23.09
C GLU A 730 0.93 -8.19 23.41
N SER A 731 1.99 -8.90 23.58
CA SER A 731 3.26 -8.41 24.12
C SER A 731 4.06 -7.47 23.22
N SER A 732 3.45 -6.74 22.29
CA SER A 732 4.15 -5.84 21.39
C SER A 732 3.38 -4.59 21.06
N GLY A 733 4.09 -3.50 20.77
CA GLY A 733 3.47 -2.26 20.28
C GLY A 733 2.63 -2.44 19.02
N MET A 734 2.89 -3.47 18.24
CA MET A 734 2.10 -3.83 17.05
C MET A 734 0.83 -4.60 17.41
N GLY A 735 0.72 -5.14 18.60
CA GLY A 735 -0.48 -5.75 19.14
C GLY A 735 -1.57 -4.77 19.54
N LEU A 736 -1.35 -3.45 19.44
CA LEU A 736 -2.29 -2.45 19.94
C LEU A 736 -3.69 -2.61 19.33
N TYR A 737 -3.81 -2.74 18.02
CA TYR A 737 -5.10 -2.94 17.35
C TYR A 737 -5.72 -4.30 17.69
N LYS A 738 -4.90 -5.31 17.81
CA LYS A 738 -5.32 -6.64 18.24
C LYS A 738 -5.76 -6.63 19.70
N SER A 739 -5.07 -5.84 20.52
CA SER A 739 -5.47 -5.61 21.92
C SER A 739 -6.83 -4.91 21.99
N PHE A 740 -7.07 -3.86 21.23
CA PHE A 740 -8.39 -3.23 21.13
C PHE A 740 -9.45 -4.24 20.68
N ALA A 741 -9.19 -4.99 19.63
CA ALA A 741 -10.10 -6.01 19.11
C ALA A 741 -10.43 -7.08 20.18
N TYR A 742 -9.41 -7.51 20.91
CA TYR A 742 -9.57 -8.51 21.94
C TYR A 742 -10.29 -7.97 23.18
N GLU A 743 -9.88 -6.83 23.71
CA GLU A 743 -10.45 -6.26 24.94
C GLU A 743 -11.86 -5.74 24.73
N ILE A 744 -12.14 -5.12 23.59
CA ILE A 744 -13.41 -4.43 23.35
C ILE A 744 -14.24 -5.16 22.28
N PHE A 745 -13.76 -5.18 21.02
CA PHE A 745 -14.60 -5.61 19.90
C PHE A 745 -14.86 -7.11 19.84
N LYS A 746 -14.01 -7.92 20.48
CA LYS A 746 -14.20 -9.37 20.57
C LYS A 746 -14.93 -9.83 21.82
N ARG A 747 -14.90 -9.06 22.90
CA ARG A 747 -15.47 -9.44 24.19
C ARG A 747 -16.76 -8.69 24.52
N MET A 748 -16.89 -7.46 24.06
CA MET A 748 -17.96 -6.56 24.50
C MET A 748 -18.75 -6.01 23.32
N ASN A 749 -20.03 -5.79 23.51
CA ASN A 749 -20.77 -4.89 22.65
C ASN A 749 -20.23 -3.47 22.86
N SER A 750 -20.16 -2.69 21.80
CA SER A 750 -19.49 -1.39 21.83
C SER A 750 -20.00 -0.43 20.76
N VAL A 751 -19.64 0.82 20.87
CA VAL A 751 -19.77 1.83 19.83
C VAL A 751 -18.38 2.35 19.50
N LEU A 752 -18.05 2.47 18.23
CA LEU A 752 -16.82 3.12 17.74
C LEU A 752 -17.18 4.45 17.07
N LEU A 753 -16.61 5.52 17.58
CA LEU A 753 -16.71 6.87 17.02
C LEU A 753 -15.40 7.22 16.34
N ALA A 754 -15.36 7.15 15.03
CA ALA A 754 -14.20 7.53 14.22
C ALA A 754 -14.33 9.00 13.77
N PHE A 755 -13.77 9.90 14.56
CA PHE A 755 -13.79 11.34 14.26
C PHE A 755 -12.79 11.74 13.19
N ASP A 756 -11.58 11.22 13.27
CA ASP A 756 -10.50 11.50 12.32
C ASP A 756 -9.36 10.49 12.47
N GLY A 757 -8.50 10.42 11.48
CA GLY A 757 -7.32 9.55 11.52
C GLY A 757 -6.86 9.11 10.13
N ASN A 758 -5.86 8.24 10.13
CA ASN A 758 -5.31 7.62 8.91
C ASN A 758 -5.32 6.09 9.02
N ALA A 759 -4.39 5.38 8.43
CA ALA A 759 -4.30 3.94 8.44
C ALA A 759 -4.50 3.27 9.82
N PRO A 760 -3.93 3.76 10.94
CA PRO A 760 -4.20 3.20 12.26
C PRO A 760 -5.68 3.24 12.67
N ALA A 761 -6.35 4.36 12.49
CA ALA A 761 -7.77 4.48 12.78
C ALA A 761 -8.63 3.59 11.87
N MET A 762 -8.23 3.46 10.60
CA MET A 762 -8.87 2.53 9.66
C MET A 762 -8.73 1.08 10.09
N ASN A 763 -7.58 0.69 10.62
CA ASN A 763 -7.38 -0.65 11.17
C ASN A 763 -8.31 -0.92 12.36
N LEU A 764 -8.54 0.09 13.22
CA LEU A 764 -9.54 -0.04 14.30
C LEU A 764 -10.95 -0.27 13.75
N ILE A 765 -11.35 0.45 12.71
CA ILE A 765 -12.64 0.25 12.06
C ILE A 765 -12.75 -1.19 11.49
N GLN A 766 -11.70 -1.69 10.88
CA GLN A 766 -11.66 -3.07 10.37
C GLN A 766 -11.74 -4.09 11.49
N GLU A 767 -11.02 -3.90 12.60
CA GLU A 767 -11.06 -4.79 13.76
C GLU A 767 -12.43 -4.74 14.47
N ALA A 768 -13.05 -3.57 14.57
CA ALA A 768 -14.40 -3.41 15.09
C ALA A 768 -15.43 -4.17 14.24
N ARG A 769 -15.31 -4.08 12.91
CA ARG A 769 -16.13 -4.85 11.96
C ARG A 769 -15.94 -6.36 12.10
N ASN A 770 -14.71 -6.79 12.34
CA ASN A 770 -14.33 -8.21 12.36
C ASN A 770 -14.46 -8.83 13.76
N GLY A 771 -14.76 -8.04 14.78
CA GLY A 771 -14.93 -8.51 16.15
C GLY A 771 -16.12 -9.44 16.34
N ARG A 772 -16.12 -10.21 17.42
CA ARG A 772 -17.24 -11.07 17.83
C ARG A 772 -18.35 -10.28 18.51
N GLY A 773 -17.99 -9.18 19.17
CA GLY A 773 -18.94 -8.26 19.77
C GLY A 773 -19.72 -7.49 18.69
N ARG A 774 -20.92 -7.04 19.01
CA ARG A 774 -21.62 -6.10 18.15
C ARG A 774 -21.02 -4.71 18.35
N CYS A 775 -20.55 -4.13 17.27
CA CYS A 775 -20.04 -2.77 17.29
C CYS A 775 -20.73 -1.94 16.22
N ASP A 776 -21.46 -0.91 16.64
CA ASP A 776 -21.97 0.10 15.73
C ASP A 776 -20.86 1.14 15.51
N ILE A 777 -20.50 1.37 14.24
CA ILE A 777 -19.38 2.22 13.85
C ILE A 777 -19.93 3.50 13.22
N PHE A 778 -19.60 4.63 13.85
CA PHE A 778 -19.97 5.96 13.38
C PHE A 778 -18.75 6.70 12.87
N LEU A 779 -18.82 7.17 11.65
CA LEU A 779 -17.75 7.91 11.00
C LEU A 779 -18.14 9.37 10.86
N ASN A 780 -17.26 10.26 11.30
CA ASN A 780 -17.41 11.69 11.03
C ASN A 780 -17.31 11.94 9.50
N PRO A 781 -18.39 12.39 8.87
CA PRO A 781 -18.40 12.61 7.41
C PRO A 781 -17.42 13.70 6.97
N ARG A 782 -16.97 14.55 7.89
CA ARG A 782 -15.96 15.59 7.68
C ARG A 782 -14.52 15.09 7.82
N SER A 783 -14.32 13.83 8.24
CA SER A 783 -12.99 13.25 8.34
C SER A 783 -12.36 13.06 6.96
N ARG A 784 -11.26 13.74 6.73
CA ARG A 784 -10.55 13.73 5.44
C ARG A 784 -9.70 12.47 5.22
N GLY A 785 -9.19 11.92 6.32
CA GLY A 785 -8.31 10.74 6.26
C GLY A 785 -9.06 9.41 6.18
N LEU A 786 -10.25 9.34 6.80
CA LEU A 786 -11.02 8.12 6.93
C LEU A 786 -12.09 7.94 5.85
N SER A 787 -12.70 9.03 5.36
CA SER A 787 -13.87 8.96 4.46
C SER A 787 -13.60 8.18 3.16
N VAL A 788 -12.41 8.30 2.61
CA VAL A 788 -12.02 7.57 1.40
C VAL A 788 -11.79 6.09 1.66
N LYS A 789 -11.08 5.77 2.75
CA LYS A 789 -10.76 4.39 3.12
C LYS A 789 -11.95 3.65 3.70
N ALA A 790 -12.84 4.37 4.40
CA ALA A 790 -14.05 3.80 5.02
C ALA A 790 -15.12 3.41 3.99
N LYS A 791 -15.11 3.96 2.78
CA LYS A 791 -16.00 3.50 1.68
C LYS A 791 -15.85 2.03 1.33
N LEU A 792 -14.70 1.45 1.60
CA LEU A 792 -14.50 0.00 1.50
C LEU A 792 -15.36 -0.80 2.49
N LEU A 793 -16.01 -0.11 3.42
CA LEU A 793 -16.81 -0.65 4.49
C LEU A 793 -18.30 -0.25 4.34
N GLU A 794 -18.73 0.12 3.13
CA GLU A 794 -20.13 0.46 2.86
C GLU A 794 -21.08 -0.60 3.45
N GLY A 795 -22.14 -0.15 4.14
CA GLY A 795 -23.08 -1.01 4.85
C GLY A 795 -22.69 -1.38 6.29
N TYR A 796 -21.48 -1.03 6.74
CA TYR A 796 -21.00 -1.31 8.10
C TYR A 796 -20.70 -0.07 8.94
N VAL A 797 -20.66 1.10 8.28
CA VAL A 797 -20.33 2.37 8.92
C VAL A 797 -21.47 3.34 8.72
N HIS A 798 -21.92 3.96 9.80
CA HIS A 798 -22.96 4.99 9.80
C HIS A 798 -22.34 6.39 9.80
N PRO A 799 -22.91 7.36 9.08
CA PRO A 799 -22.45 8.74 9.20
C PRO A 799 -22.77 9.29 10.61
N LEU A 800 -21.81 9.95 11.22
CA LEU A 800 -21.99 10.61 12.52
C LEU A 800 -22.66 11.97 12.29
N ASN A 801 -23.97 11.98 12.32
CA ASN A 801 -24.77 13.19 12.10
C ASN A 801 -25.22 13.88 13.41
N GLY A 802 -25.20 13.17 14.54
CA GLY A 802 -25.58 13.70 15.84
C GLY A 802 -25.33 12.72 16.98
N THR A 803 -25.36 13.22 18.19
CA THR A 803 -25.11 12.43 19.41
C THR A 803 -26.29 11.52 19.83
N ASP A 804 -27.50 11.83 19.39
CA ASP A 804 -28.68 11.01 19.67
C ASP A 804 -28.57 9.61 19.08
N GLN A 805 -27.98 9.50 17.90
CA GLN A 805 -27.68 8.22 17.26
C GLN A 805 -26.76 7.32 18.10
N ILE A 806 -25.81 7.93 18.80
CA ILE A 806 -24.87 7.23 19.69
C ILE A 806 -25.61 6.76 20.94
N ALA A 807 -26.41 7.62 21.53
CA ALA A 807 -27.21 7.27 22.69
C ALA A 807 -28.22 6.13 22.40
N GLU A 808 -28.79 6.13 21.20
CA GLU A 808 -29.68 5.08 20.71
C GLU A 808 -28.94 3.76 20.48
N ALA A 809 -27.79 3.81 19.87
CA ALA A 809 -26.90 2.64 19.66
C ALA A 809 -26.46 2.04 21.01
N VAL A 810 -26.07 2.87 21.97
CA VAL A 810 -25.76 2.43 23.35
C VAL A 810 -26.95 1.74 24.02
N LYS A 811 -28.17 2.28 23.89
CA LYS A 811 -29.37 1.63 24.41
C LYS A 811 -29.66 0.28 23.74
N LYS A 812 -29.47 0.19 22.45
CA LYS A 812 -29.77 -1.02 21.67
C LYS A 812 -28.76 -2.14 21.92
N LEU A 813 -27.50 -1.81 22.13
CA LEU A 813 -26.40 -2.78 22.22
C LEU A 813 -26.05 -3.16 23.66
N ARG A 814 -26.43 -2.34 24.63
CA ARG A 814 -26.27 -2.60 26.06
C ARG A 814 -27.24 -3.65 26.56
#